data_ad21797a6815e2f18b53bf0650f91929
#
_entry.id   ad21797a6815e2f18b53bf0650f91929
#
_cell.length_a   1.000
_cell.length_b   1.000
_cell.length_c   1.000
_cell.angle_alpha   90.00
_cell.angle_beta   90.00
_cell.angle_gamma   90.00
#
_symmetry.space_group_name_H-M   'P 1'
#
loop_
_entity.id
_entity.type
_entity.pdbx_description
1 polymer ?
#
loop_
_entity_poly.entity_id
_entity_poly.type
_entity_poly.pdbx_seq_one_letter_code
_entity_poly.pdbx_strand_id
1 'polypeptide(L)'
;MSFLGRRTTRRANTNAQNGTSSNVPPPPQTDSPPSEPDQESTAVAINQTEYARRCRQVMELYRALQDLGADRLFPTLPKIIVIGGQSTGKSSLVEAVSGINVPRDSGTCTRCPMECTMLSSSPTWSCTIYLNVKYGIDGSELAIPNRIRFGPLITDKDVVELWIRRAQAAILGYHRRAKEDFSNMTMEELRNLVTTDSEMMLPFSKNIVQVELRDPLLTDLSFVDLPGIIHNAEEETITLINGLVTSYIEESDNTIVLITIPMSDDIENQAAVKLAKSRDPDGDRTIGVLTKPDMLTVGASGARQKWRDIILGQEEKHKLKHGYYCVRLPDDDERRRKISRDESQALAKVYFENNSPWKEFVDRSRFGIPSLVHDISRLLVRLIENYIPTLKKSVDDILARDRAERSALPPLPHTGEAWAQITLLIHKFCVDVQAAIEGKEEHKGLVQCNRAKYAQFKRDILGTCPNFRPFEDKTLYRDPCIRDEEFEGKDNPYAHMATSKYVMDIKDVRGEIENCTSWELPGEVPLETTRKLIERFTKEWSNPSVECFEAVYDTSSGYIQTLVTQRFGQFKPLETHVSALVRAQMEMCKSEALVTLCKAINLETSPIFTQVPQYSMERSKWFRRLYRAYRDPHSYGHSISMPAAVREATEDEEALLVMAKVRAYFEIAYKRFIDNVPLTIEHELHQSLLHRLSESLIQDMGRPDGSQRAREMLREDPAIASRRKILDDRIARLEEIKKKLYAFS
;
A
#
# COMPACT_ATOMS: atom_id res chain seq x y z
N MET A 1 -14.65 51.50 15.19
CA MET A 1 -14.52 52.10 16.55
C MET A 1 -13.12 51.77 16.99
N SER A 2 -12.08 52.62 16.70
CA SER A 2 -11.73 53.80 17.55
C SER A 2 -11.17 53.29 18.88
N PHE A 3 -9.98 53.55 19.35
CA PHE A 3 -9.04 54.69 19.34
C PHE A 3 -7.68 54.16 19.88
N LEU A 4 -6.50 54.44 19.28
CA LEU A 4 -5.63 55.60 19.51
C LEU A 4 -5.18 55.73 20.99
N GLY A 5 -3.90 55.80 21.27
CA GLY A 5 -2.89 56.78 21.04
C GLY A 5 -1.65 56.48 21.85
N ARG A 6 -0.50 56.62 21.30
CA ARG A 6 0.40 57.79 21.21
C ARG A 6 1.19 58.15 22.45
N ARG A 7 2.53 58.11 22.26
CA ARG A 7 3.56 59.16 22.50
C ARG A 7 3.98 59.41 23.95
N THR A 8 5.20 59.73 24.34
CA THR A 8 6.34 60.47 23.79
C THR A 8 7.48 60.47 24.81
N THR A 9 8.72 60.33 24.37
CA THR A 9 9.82 61.25 24.29
C THR A 9 10.53 61.76 25.55
N ARG A 10 11.84 61.80 25.42
CA ARG A 10 12.88 62.78 25.65
C ARG A 10 13.82 62.57 26.82
N ARG A 11 15.11 62.41 26.51
CA ARG A 11 16.26 63.44 26.58
C ARG A 11 16.55 63.90 27.98
N ALA A 12 17.77 64.12 28.42
CA ALA A 12 19.08 64.47 27.88
C ALA A 12 20.10 64.59 29.04
N ASN A 13 21.37 64.48 28.65
CA ASN A 13 22.51 65.28 29.02
C ASN A 13 22.75 65.57 30.52
N THR A 14 23.99 65.58 31.00
CA THR A 14 25.16 66.38 30.61
C THR A 14 26.37 66.07 31.52
N ASN A 15 27.57 66.11 30.92
CA ASN A 15 28.83 66.80 31.34
C ASN A 15 29.39 66.56 32.75
N ALA A 16 30.62 66.60 33.02
CA ALA A 16 31.83 66.86 32.27
C ALA A 16 33.04 66.82 33.29
N GLN A 17 34.15 66.65 32.74
CA GLN A 17 35.43 67.31 33.05
C GLN A 17 36.44 66.74 34.07
N ASN A 18 37.60 66.48 33.49
CA ASN A 18 38.93 66.95 33.72
C ASN A 18 39.83 66.29 34.77
N GLY A 19 41.03 66.01 34.30
CA GLY A 19 42.23 65.91 35.12
C GLY A 19 43.39 65.19 34.43
N THR A 20 44.12 65.92 33.67
CA THR A 20 45.42 65.72 33.09
C THR A 20 46.49 65.22 34.05
N SER A 21 47.35 64.28 33.60
CA SER A 21 48.83 64.51 33.75
C SER A 21 49.63 63.45 32.97
N SER A 22 50.50 63.92 32.16
CA SER A 22 51.53 63.38 31.32
C SER A 22 52.56 62.52 32.04
N ASN A 23 53.11 61.49 31.41
CA ASN A 23 54.56 61.32 31.22
C ASN A 23 54.87 60.25 30.15
N VAL A 24 55.77 60.58 29.25
CA VAL A 24 56.25 59.86 28.07
C VAL A 24 57.53 59.07 28.42
N PRO A 25 57.95 58.02 27.67
CA PRO A 25 58.80 56.88 28.04
C PRO A 25 60.30 57.09 27.69
N PRO A 26 61.17 56.12 27.99
CA PRO A 26 62.40 55.89 27.23
C PRO A 26 62.34 54.60 26.35
N PRO A 27 63.22 54.48 25.35
CA PRO A 27 63.15 53.65 24.22
C PRO A 27 63.80 52.23 24.42
N PRO A 28 63.74 51.34 23.39
CA PRO A 28 63.75 49.90 23.59
C PRO A 28 65.11 49.24 23.53
N GLN A 29 65.26 48.14 24.23
CA GLN A 29 66.34 47.16 24.05
C GLN A 29 65.86 46.00 23.18
N THR A 30 66.69 45.68 22.20
CA THR A 30 66.65 44.54 21.32
C THR A 30 66.86 43.26 22.11
N ASP A 31 65.93 42.34 21.99
CA ASP A 31 66.14 40.95 22.33
C ASP A 31 65.63 40.00 21.23
N SER A 32 66.31 38.89 21.10
CA SER A 32 66.34 37.82 20.13
C SER A 32 65.03 37.19 19.84
N PRO A 33 64.84 36.45 18.68
CA PRO A 33 63.57 35.91 18.29
C PRO A 33 63.17 34.72 19.18
N PRO A 34 61.89 34.59 19.53
CA PRO A 34 61.37 33.39 20.24
C PRO A 34 61.35 32.17 19.36
N SER A 35 61.87 31.10 19.91
CA SER A 35 61.85 29.76 19.43
C SER A 35 60.42 29.36 18.98
N GLU A 36 60.32 28.62 17.87
CA GLU A 36 59.11 27.99 17.34
C GLU A 36 58.38 27.19 18.43
N PRO A 37 57.05 27.27 18.52
CA PRO A 37 56.29 26.42 19.42
C PRO A 37 56.19 25.01 18.85
N ASP A 38 56.44 24.04 19.71
CA ASP A 38 56.38 22.62 19.47
C ASP A 38 55.12 22.19 18.75
N GLN A 39 55.28 21.39 17.69
CA GLN A 39 54.19 20.81 16.86
C GLN A 39 53.29 19.80 17.59
N GLU A 40 53.55 19.48 18.85
CA GLU A 40 52.69 18.62 19.66
C GLU A 40 51.40 19.30 20.18
N SER A 41 51.36 20.62 20.21
CA SER A 41 50.18 21.35 20.71
C SER A 41 49.09 21.57 19.66
N THR A 42 49.34 21.36 18.37
CA THR A 42 48.38 21.62 17.30
C THR A 42 47.34 20.53 17.13
N ALA A 43 47.65 19.27 17.42
CA ALA A 43 46.68 18.18 17.33
C ALA A 43 45.60 18.21 18.43
N VAL A 44 45.98 18.65 19.64
CA VAL A 44 45.05 18.82 20.77
C VAL A 44 44.19 20.08 20.60
N ALA A 45 44.74 21.14 19.97
CA ALA A 45 44.01 22.39 19.72
C ALA A 45 42.88 22.23 18.66
N ILE A 46 43.04 21.35 17.71
CA ILE A 46 42.03 21.09 16.66
C ILE A 46 40.78 20.42 17.24
N ASN A 47 40.91 19.50 18.21
CA ASN A 47 39.77 18.83 18.87
C ASN A 47 38.96 19.77 19.78
N GLN A 48 39.43 20.98 20.08
CA GLN A 48 38.75 21.98 20.91
C GLN A 48 38.10 23.10 20.10
N THR A 49 38.22 23.10 18.77
CA THR A 49 37.60 24.12 17.93
C THR A 49 36.07 23.98 17.90
N GLU A 50 35.38 25.10 17.71
CA GLU A 50 33.92 25.13 17.55
C GLU A 50 33.47 24.21 16.42
N TYR A 51 34.25 24.07 15.36
CA TYR A 51 34.04 23.17 14.25
C TYR A 51 34.08 21.68 14.69
N ALA A 52 35.09 21.27 15.46
CA ALA A 52 35.18 19.89 15.95
C ALA A 52 33.98 19.53 16.86
N ARG A 53 33.55 20.51 17.69
CA ARG A 53 32.33 20.34 18.49
C ARG A 53 31.09 20.17 17.62
N ARG A 54 30.94 20.95 16.56
CA ARG A 54 29.83 20.86 15.61
C ARG A 54 29.83 19.52 14.87
N CYS A 55 30.98 19.07 14.37
CA CYS A 55 31.15 17.78 13.75
C CYS A 55 30.65 16.63 14.66
N ARG A 56 31.05 16.65 15.93
CA ARG A 56 30.63 15.68 16.93
C ARG A 56 29.11 15.68 17.11
N GLN A 57 28.51 16.85 17.28
CA GLN A 57 27.06 16.99 17.42
C GLN A 57 26.29 16.44 16.19
N VAL A 58 26.78 16.72 14.98
CA VAL A 58 26.19 16.20 13.74
C VAL A 58 26.27 14.66 13.68
N MET A 59 27.42 14.09 14.05
CA MET A 59 27.60 12.64 14.04
C MET A 59 26.80 11.94 15.15
N GLU A 60 26.66 12.55 16.31
CA GLU A 60 25.77 12.05 17.37
C GLU A 60 24.31 12.07 16.94
N LEU A 61 23.86 13.12 16.26
CA LEU A 61 22.53 13.16 15.66
C LEU A 61 22.36 12.07 14.61
N TYR A 62 23.30 11.95 13.68
CA TYR A 62 23.27 10.92 12.62
C TYR A 62 23.13 9.52 13.20
N ARG A 63 23.93 9.19 14.22
CA ARG A 63 23.85 7.92 14.91
C ARG A 63 22.49 7.72 15.60
N ALA A 64 22.04 8.73 16.34
CA ALA A 64 20.74 8.65 17.01
C ALA A 64 19.59 8.44 16.03
N LEU A 65 19.70 8.95 14.80
CA LEU A 65 18.76 8.69 13.71
C LEU A 65 18.86 7.24 13.19
N GLN A 66 20.09 6.71 13.04
CA GLN A 66 20.28 5.31 12.66
C GLN A 66 19.74 4.34 13.71
N ASP A 67 19.97 4.59 15.00
CA ASP A 67 19.44 3.78 16.11
C ASP A 67 17.90 3.73 16.13
N LEU A 68 17.25 4.80 15.67
CA LEU A 68 15.80 4.86 15.48
C LEU A 68 15.33 4.23 14.16
N GLY A 69 16.26 3.72 13.34
CA GLY A 69 15.96 3.13 12.03
C GLY A 69 15.64 4.16 10.96
N ALA A 70 16.15 5.37 11.07
CA ALA A 70 15.96 6.43 10.07
C ALA A 70 16.58 6.08 8.71
N ASP A 71 17.65 5.28 8.69
CA ASP A 71 18.27 4.74 7.47
C ASP A 71 17.30 3.92 6.60
N ARG A 72 16.24 3.38 7.21
CA ARG A 72 15.19 2.60 6.55
C ARG A 72 14.05 3.46 6.03
N LEU A 73 13.74 4.52 6.78
CA LEU A 73 12.69 5.48 6.42
C LEU A 73 13.20 6.50 5.40
N PHE A 74 14.50 6.76 5.42
CA PHE A 74 15.20 7.75 4.61
C PHE A 74 16.49 7.15 4.03
N PRO A 75 16.41 6.33 2.97
CA PRO A 75 17.58 5.66 2.37
C PRO A 75 18.61 6.64 1.80
N THR A 76 18.26 7.91 1.65
CA THR A 76 19.13 8.98 1.12
C THR A 76 20.01 9.65 2.16
N LEU A 77 20.11 9.09 3.38
CA LEU A 77 21.05 9.62 4.39
C LEU A 77 22.50 9.58 3.87
N PRO A 78 23.29 10.66 4.07
CA PRO A 78 24.68 10.72 3.64
C PRO A 78 25.50 9.58 4.26
N LYS A 79 26.31 8.90 3.44
CA LYS A 79 27.19 7.82 3.88
C LYS A 79 28.48 7.79 3.04
N ILE A 80 29.48 7.10 3.53
CA ILE A 80 30.75 6.86 2.82
C ILE A 80 30.83 5.39 2.48
N ILE A 81 31.13 5.08 1.23
CA ILE A 81 31.38 3.71 0.76
C ILE A 81 32.79 3.60 0.24
N VAL A 82 33.43 2.44 0.50
CA VAL A 82 34.78 2.11 0.00
C VAL A 82 34.63 1.05 -1.08
N ILE A 83 35.04 1.39 -2.30
CA ILE A 83 34.99 0.50 -3.46
C ILE A 83 36.39 0.31 -4.07
N GLY A 84 36.59 -0.78 -4.79
CA GLY A 84 37.85 -1.11 -5.47
C GLY A 84 37.88 -2.56 -5.87
N GLY A 85 38.84 -2.92 -6.68
CA GLY A 85 39.11 -4.29 -7.07
C GLY A 85 39.55 -5.17 -5.87
N GLN A 86 39.72 -6.45 -6.09
CA GLN A 86 40.35 -7.35 -5.12
C GLN A 86 41.78 -6.89 -4.87
N SER A 87 42.26 -6.96 -3.63
CA SER A 87 43.64 -6.60 -3.22
C SER A 87 44.06 -5.15 -3.51
N THR A 88 43.15 -4.23 -3.78
CA THR A 88 43.46 -2.79 -3.98
C THR A 88 43.70 -2.02 -2.68
N GLY A 89 43.56 -2.66 -1.51
CA GLY A 89 43.82 -2.05 -0.22
C GLY A 89 42.59 -1.48 0.52
N LYS A 90 41.35 -1.87 0.12
CA LYS A 90 40.11 -1.42 0.80
C LYS A 90 40.12 -1.72 2.29
N SER A 91 40.21 -2.99 2.67
CA SER A 91 40.22 -3.41 4.08
C SER A 91 41.44 -2.86 4.83
N SER A 92 42.59 -2.68 4.13
CA SER A 92 43.79 -2.01 4.72
C SER A 92 43.54 -0.53 5.00
N LEU A 93 42.79 0.13 4.14
CA LEU A 93 42.36 1.53 4.36
C LEU A 93 41.46 1.60 5.60
N VAL A 94 40.49 0.68 5.71
CA VAL A 94 39.59 0.59 6.87
C VAL A 94 40.38 0.38 8.17
N GLU A 95 41.38 -0.54 8.17
CA GLU A 95 42.28 -0.76 9.33
C GLU A 95 43.04 0.53 9.70
N ALA A 96 43.64 1.18 8.72
CA ALA A 96 44.44 2.39 8.95
C ALA A 96 43.61 3.57 9.48
N VAL A 97 42.35 3.66 9.05
CA VAL A 97 41.41 4.72 9.51
C VAL A 97 40.84 4.37 10.89
N SER A 98 40.42 3.12 11.12
CA SER A 98 39.72 2.71 12.33
C SER A 98 40.65 2.29 13.49
N GLY A 99 41.89 1.91 13.18
CA GLY A 99 42.85 1.43 14.17
C GLY A 99 42.55 0.03 14.72
N ILE A 100 41.71 -0.76 14.03
CA ILE A 100 41.41 -2.17 14.36
C ILE A 100 41.87 -3.06 13.23
N ASN A 101 42.17 -4.32 13.54
CA ASN A 101 42.42 -5.34 12.53
C ASN A 101 41.10 -5.86 11.96
N VAL A 102 41.00 -5.88 10.63
CA VAL A 102 39.88 -6.49 9.92
C VAL A 102 40.32 -7.77 9.19
N PRO A 103 39.40 -8.71 8.90
CA PRO A 103 39.74 -9.95 8.23
C PRO A 103 40.46 -9.73 6.89
N ARG A 104 41.61 -10.39 6.71
CA ARG A 104 42.36 -10.46 5.44
C ARG A 104 42.76 -11.89 5.20
N ASP A 105 42.59 -12.43 4.01
CA ASP A 105 43.07 -13.71 3.56
C ASP A 105 43.42 -13.61 2.06
N SER A 106 44.20 -14.59 1.57
CA SER A 106 44.43 -14.76 0.15
C SER A 106 43.14 -15.18 -0.53
N GLY A 107 42.52 -14.29 -1.27
CA GLY A 107 41.21 -14.47 -1.94
C GLY A 107 40.19 -13.41 -1.57
N THR A 108 38.89 -13.70 -1.77
CA THR A 108 37.82 -12.76 -1.46
C THR A 108 37.46 -12.82 0.02
N CYS A 109 38.02 -11.90 0.83
CA CYS A 109 37.79 -11.86 2.28
C CYS A 109 36.45 -11.17 2.67
N THR A 110 36.12 -10.06 2.00
CA THR A 110 34.89 -9.32 2.27
C THR A 110 33.77 -9.91 1.42
N ARG A 111 32.92 -10.78 2.04
CA ARG A 111 31.80 -11.47 1.38
C ARG A 111 30.44 -10.86 1.73
N CYS A 112 30.41 -9.90 2.63
CA CYS A 112 29.25 -9.09 2.98
C CYS A 112 29.71 -7.68 3.30
N PRO A 113 28.86 -6.64 3.10
CA PRO A 113 29.20 -5.28 3.48
C PRO A 113 29.54 -5.19 4.96
N MET A 114 30.56 -4.40 5.29
CA MET A 114 30.94 -4.12 6.68
C MET A 114 30.85 -2.63 6.92
N GLU A 115 29.93 -2.21 7.78
CA GLU A 115 29.79 -0.82 8.23
C GLU A 115 30.64 -0.63 9.48
N CYS A 116 31.57 0.31 9.43
CA CYS A 116 32.43 0.69 10.54
C CYS A 116 32.08 2.11 10.98
N THR A 117 31.54 2.25 12.19
CA THR A 117 31.20 3.54 12.80
C THR A 117 32.16 3.82 13.94
N MET A 118 32.84 4.93 13.85
CA MET A 118 33.80 5.42 14.85
C MET A 118 33.23 6.60 15.62
N LEU A 119 33.39 6.61 16.93
CA LEU A 119 32.82 7.60 17.85
C LEU A 119 33.85 8.04 18.89
N SER A 120 34.01 9.35 19.03
CA SER A 120 34.88 9.94 20.03
C SER A 120 34.22 10.12 21.41
N SER A 121 33.00 9.61 21.60
CA SER A 121 32.14 9.93 22.76
C SER A 121 32.42 9.11 24.05
N SER A 122 33.40 8.21 24.06
CA SER A 122 33.70 7.35 25.21
C SER A 122 35.07 7.67 25.81
N PRO A 123 35.24 7.68 27.13
CA PRO A 123 36.53 7.88 27.77
C PRO A 123 37.49 6.68 27.61
N THR A 124 36.98 5.51 27.29
CA THR A 124 37.77 4.29 27.13
C THR A 124 37.42 3.62 25.80
N TRP A 125 38.44 2.96 25.23
CA TRP A 125 38.27 2.20 24.00
C TRP A 125 37.29 1.03 24.18
N SER A 126 36.37 0.84 23.27
CA SER A 126 35.47 -0.31 23.22
C SER A 126 34.96 -0.56 21.80
N CYS A 127 34.62 -1.82 21.52
CA CYS A 127 34.03 -2.25 20.25
C CYS A 127 32.79 -3.10 20.49
N THR A 128 31.70 -2.81 19.75
CA THR A 128 30.48 -3.62 19.73
C THR A 128 30.14 -4.00 18.31
N ILE A 129 29.77 -5.28 18.10
CA ILE A 129 29.41 -5.80 16.79
C ILE A 129 27.92 -6.11 16.74
N TYR A 130 27.28 -5.78 15.62
CA TYR A 130 25.89 -6.07 15.34
C TYR A 130 25.74 -6.77 13.99
N LEU A 131 24.77 -7.66 13.88
CA LEU A 131 24.30 -8.21 12.62
C LEU A 131 23.05 -7.43 12.19
N ASN A 132 23.11 -6.81 11.03
CA ASN A 132 21.98 -6.09 10.44
C ASN A 132 21.43 -6.93 9.28
N VAL A 133 20.36 -7.70 9.57
CA VAL A 133 19.74 -8.62 8.63
C VAL A 133 18.54 -7.91 8.01
N LYS A 134 18.69 -7.48 6.76
CA LYS A 134 17.66 -6.78 5.96
C LYS A 134 17.02 -7.70 4.92
N TYR A 135 17.71 -8.75 4.50
CA TYR A 135 17.29 -9.64 3.40
C TYR A 135 17.19 -11.08 3.86
N GLY A 136 16.17 -11.78 3.38
CA GLY A 136 16.00 -13.21 3.53
C GLY A 136 16.99 -14.03 2.69
N ILE A 137 16.91 -15.36 2.79
CA ILE A 137 17.77 -16.31 2.04
C ILE A 137 17.53 -16.21 0.54
N ASP A 138 16.27 -15.95 0.16
CA ASP A 138 15.82 -15.76 -1.22
C ASP A 138 16.18 -14.39 -1.81
N GLY A 139 16.89 -13.56 -1.02
CA GLY A 139 17.25 -12.20 -1.40
C GLY A 139 16.10 -11.18 -1.33
N SER A 140 14.91 -11.60 -0.85
CA SER A 140 13.78 -10.69 -0.61
C SER A 140 14.03 -9.81 0.61
N GLU A 141 13.52 -8.58 0.58
CA GLU A 141 13.64 -7.66 1.71
C GLU A 141 12.66 -8.07 2.83
N LEU A 142 13.18 -8.15 4.06
CA LEU A 142 12.38 -8.49 5.22
C LEU A 142 11.48 -7.32 5.62
N ALA A 143 10.20 -7.60 5.90
CA ALA A 143 9.24 -6.60 6.34
C ALA A 143 9.71 -5.83 7.61
N ILE A 144 10.46 -6.50 8.48
CA ILE A 144 11.08 -5.92 9.68
C ILE A 144 12.56 -6.34 9.69
N PRO A 145 13.48 -5.45 9.27
CA PRO A 145 14.90 -5.70 9.40
C PRO A 145 15.31 -5.85 10.87
N ASN A 146 16.22 -6.75 11.15
CA ASN A 146 16.61 -7.08 12.50
C ASN A 146 18.08 -6.70 12.77
N ARG A 147 18.31 -5.73 13.67
CA ARG A 147 19.64 -5.35 14.17
C ARG A 147 19.89 -6.07 15.49
N ILE A 148 20.76 -7.04 15.48
CA ILE A 148 21.03 -7.91 16.62
C ILE A 148 22.45 -7.68 17.10
N ARG A 149 22.62 -7.41 18.41
CA ARG A 149 23.96 -7.42 18.99
C ARG A 149 24.55 -8.82 18.91
N PHE A 150 25.79 -8.90 18.46
CA PHE A 150 26.53 -10.15 18.28
C PHE A 150 27.79 -10.17 19.14
N GLY A 151 27.82 -11.03 20.12
CA GLY A 151 28.92 -11.15 21.07
C GLY A 151 28.92 -10.13 22.23
N PRO A 152 29.96 -10.16 23.07
CA PRO A 152 30.14 -9.28 24.23
C PRO A 152 30.59 -7.87 23.82
N LEU A 153 30.71 -6.97 24.79
CA LEU A 153 31.45 -5.72 24.63
C LEU A 153 32.96 -6.08 24.59
N ILE A 154 33.61 -5.73 23.50
CA ILE A 154 35.02 -5.99 23.28
C ILE A 154 35.84 -4.80 23.79
N THR A 155 36.79 -5.07 24.67
CA THR A 155 37.70 -4.06 25.25
C THR A 155 39.15 -4.29 24.83
N ASP A 156 39.43 -5.42 24.16
CA ASP A 156 40.73 -5.77 23.64
C ASP A 156 40.75 -5.69 22.10
N LYS A 157 41.63 -4.88 21.53
CA LYS A 157 41.77 -4.68 20.08
C LYS A 157 42.18 -5.94 19.35
N ASP A 158 42.96 -6.82 19.98
CA ASP A 158 43.52 -8.04 19.37
C ASP A 158 42.45 -9.10 19.03
N VAL A 159 41.34 -9.09 19.73
CA VAL A 159 40.25 -10.06 19.49
C VAL A 159 39.18 -9.57 18.51
N VAL A 160 39.26 -8.31 18.07
CA VAL A 160 38.25 -7.72 17.17
C VAL A 160 38.17 -8.46 15.84
N GLU A 161 39.30 -8.79 15.24
CA GLU A 161 39.36 -9.54 13.97
C GLU A 161 38.61 -10.88 14.07
N LEU A 162 38.78 -11.60 15.17
CA LEU A 162 38.10 -12.88 15.41
C LEU A 162 36.58 -12.68 15.47
N TRP A 163 36.14 -11.66 16.19
CA TRP A 163 34.69 -11.36 16.31
C TRP A 163 34.07 -10.88 14.99
N ILE A 164 34.78 -10.12 14.17
CA ILE A 164 34.32 -9.75 12.83
C ILE A 164 34.20 -10.99 11.93
N ARG A 165 35.17 -11.93 11.96
CA ARG A 165 35.10 -13.21 11.22
C ARG A 165 33.89 -14.06 11.65
N ARG A 166 33.66 -14.15 12.96
CA ARG A 166 32.47 -14.83 13.52
C ARG A 166 31.17 -14.18 13.03
N ALA A 167 31.09 -12.85 13.01
CA ALA A 167 29.95 -12.13 12.54
C ALA A 167 29.70 -12.32 11.03
N GLN A 168 30.78 -12.30 10.22
CA GLN A 168 30.68 -12.59 8.79
C GLN A 168 30.20 -14.02 8.54
N ALA A 169 30.74 -15.00 9.25
CA ALA A 169 30.33 -16.41 9.17
C ALA A 169 28.84 -16.55 9.59
N ALA A 170 28.43 -15.87 10.66
CA ALA A 170 27.02 -15.87 11.09
C ALA A 170 26.08 -15.28 10.05
N ILE A 171 26.48 -14.21 9.32
CA ILE A 171 25.67 -13.65 8.22
C ILE A 171 25.60 -14.58 7.01
N LEU A 172 26.70 -15.23 6.68
CA LEU A 172 26.77 -16.11 5.51
C LEU A 172 26.13 -17.50 5.76
N GLY A 173 26.10 -17.94 7.01
CA GLY A 173 25.63 -19.28 7.40
C GLY A 173 24.33 -19.34 8.19
N TYR A 174 23.68 -18.17 8.46
CA TYR A 174 22.51 -18.09 9.36
C TYR A 174 21.29 -18.91 8.91
N HIS A 175 21.23 -19.28 7.64
CA HIS A 175 20.16 -20.08 7.06
C HIS A 175 20.23 -21.57 7.41
N ARG A 176 21.39 -22.03 7.94
CA ARG A 176 21.64 -23.44 8.25
C ARG A 176 22.01 -23.71 9.70
N ARG A 177 22.52 -22.71 10.41
CA ARG A 177 22.95 -22.82 11.82
C ARG A 177 22.41 -21.63 12.64
N ALA A 178 22.23 -21.86 13.93
CA ALA A 178 21.91 -20.78 14.84
C ALA A 178 23.09 -19.79 14.93
N LYS A 179 22.79 -18.50 15.12
CA LYS A 179 23.83 -17.45 15.17
C LYS A 179 24.82 -17.67 16.34
N GLU A 180 24.31 -18.22 17.42
CA GLU A 180 25.05 -18.54 18.62
C GLU A 180 26.15 -19.58 18.39
N ASP A 181 25.99 -20.49 17.43
CA ASP A 181 26.97 -21.51 17.08
C ASP A 181 28.28 -20.91 16.54
N PHE A 182 28.18 -19.78 15.83
CA PHE A 182 29.33 -19.07 15.29
C PHE A 182 30.11 -18.27 16.34
N SER A 183 29.48 -17.90 17.46
CA SER A 183 30.09 -17.05 18.49
C SER A 183 31.22 -17.71 19.25
N ASN A 184 31.31 -19.05 19.23
CA ASN A 184 32.31 -19.83 19.95
C ASN A 184 33.39 -20.42 19.04
N MET A 185 33.29 -20.23 17.72
CA MET A 185 34.26 -20.82 16.77
C MET A 185 35.66 -20.19 16.90
N THR A 186 36.67 -21.02 16.76
CA THR A 186 38.06 -20.61 16.70
C THR A 186 38.45 -20.06 15.33
N MET A 187 39.61 -19.40 15.24
CA MET A 187 40.12 -18.87 13.97
C MET A 187 40.34 -19.99 12.92
N GLU A 188 40.77 -21.16 13.34
CA GLU A 188 41.02 -22.32 12.46
C GLU A 188 39.71 -22.92 11.95
N GLU A 189 38.72 -23.08 12.81
CA GLU A 189 37.40 -23.57 12.41
C GLU A 189 36.73 -22.63 11.41
N LEU A 190 36.82 -21.30 11.62
CA LEU A 190 36.28 -20.29 10.69
C LEU A 190 36.99 -20.33 9.32
N ARG A 191 38.31 -20.57 9.28
CA ARG A 191 39.05 -20.74 8.02
C ARG A 191 38.65 -22.01 7.29
N ASN A 192 38.46 -23.09 8.03
CA ASN A 192 38.06 -24.38 7.47
C ASN A 192 36.64 -24.37 6.92
N LEU A 193 35.71 -23.64 7.56
CA LEU A 193 34.38 -23.44 7.03
C LEU A 193 34.34 -22.79 5.63
N VAL A 194 35.29 -21.89 5.38
CA VAL A 194 35.40 -21.21 4.07
C VAL A 194 35.97 -22.15 2.99
N THR A 195 36.78 -23.12 3.36
CA THR A 195 37.50 -23.97 2.39
C THR A 195 36.86 -25.34 2.18
N THR A 196 36.22 -25.93 3.20
CA THR A 196 35.70 -27.31 3.17
C THR A 196 34.17 -27.40 3.06
N ASP A 197 33.44 -26.42 3.56
CA ASP A 197 31.96 -26.42 3.64
C ASP A 197 31.32 -25.33 2.75
N SER A 198 31.76 -25.23 1.51
CA SER A 198 31.26 -24.22 0.57
C SER A 198 29.72 -24.30 0.33
N GLU A 199 29.13 -25.49 0.51
CA GLU A 199 27.68 -25.69 0.39
C GLU A 199 26.88 -25.19 1.61
N MET A 200 27.55 -24.96 2.73
CA MET A 200 26.94 -24.53 3.99
C MET A 200 26.89 -23.02 4.17
N MET A 201 27.57 -22.26 3.32
CA MET A 201 27.72 -20.82 3.42
C MET A 201 27.32 -20.15 2.11
N LEU A 202 26.58 -19.00 2.20
CA LEU A 202 26.34 -18.18 1.03
C LEU A 202 27.67 -17.64 0.48
N PRO A 203 27.89 -17.63 -0.84
CA PRO A 203 29.10 -17.05 -1.42
C PRO A 203 29.23 -15.56 -1.08
N PHE A 204 28.10 -14.82 -1.10
CA PHE A 204 27.98 -13.42 -0.71
C PHE A 204 26.62 -13.13 -0.08
N SER A 205 26.53 -12.07 0.74
CA SER A 205 25.28 -11.61 1.33
C SER A 205 25.15 -10.10 1.22
N LYS A 206 23.92 -9.63 1.05
CA LYS A 206 23.55 -8.20 1.13
C LYS A 206 23.38 -7.72 2.56
N ASN A 207 23.31 -8.64 3.53
CA ASN A 207 23.21 -8.31 4.95
C ASN A 207 24.56 -7.76 5.46
N ILE A 208 24.52 -6.91 6.49
CA ILE A 208 25.63 -6.06 6.90
C ILE A 208 26.19 -6.49 8.25
N VAL A 209 27.51 -6.62 8.38
CA VAL A 209 28.20 -6.63 9.67
C VAL A 209 28.46 -5.19 10.09
N GLN A 210 27.92 -4.79 11.23
CA GLN A 210 28.08 -3.44 11.75
C GLN A 210 29.03 -3.44 12.95
N VAL A 211 30.12 -2.67 12.86
CA VAL A 211 31.18 -2.56 13.86
C VAL A 211 31.14 -1.14 14.42
N GLU A 212 30.86 -1.00 15.70
CA GLU A 212 30.82 0.28 16.40
C GLU A 212 32.03 0.40 17.32
N LEU A 213 32.89 1.37 17.02
CA LEU A 213 34.11 1.65 17.78
C LEU A 213 33.94 2.94 18.58
N ARG A 214 34.39 2.92 19.82
CA ARG A 214 34.40 4.09 20.70
C ARG A 214 35.79 4.28 21.27
N ASP A 215 36.40 5.46 21.04
CA ASP A 215 37.70 5.83 21.52
C ASP A 215 37.82 7.38 21.49
N PRO A 216 38.29 8.04 22.56
CA PRO A 216 38.44 9.50 22.59
C PRO A 216 39.38 10.05 21.52
N LEU A 217 40.27 9.22 20.97
CA LEU A 217 41.24 9.60 19.94
C LEU A 217 40.73 9.37 18.49
N LEU A 218 39.55 8.79 18.32
CA LEU A 218 38.96 8.60 16.98
C LEU A 218 38.31 9.88 16.46
N THR A 219 38.31 10.03 15.16
CA THR A 219 37.47 10.99 14.46
C THR A 219 36.08 10.38 14.22
N ASP A 220 35.02 11.10 14.56
CA ASP A 220 33.65 10.67 14.31
C ASP A 220 33.40 10.49 12.80
N LEU A 221 33.25 9.25 12.37
CA LEU A 221 33.15 8.85 10.96
C LEU A 221 32.45 7.50 10.83
N SER A 222 31.62 7.35 9.80
CA SER A 222 31.06 6.05 9.43
C SER A 222 31.31 5.76 7.96
N PHE A 223 31.74 4.55 7.64
CA PHE A 223 31.96 4.11 6.27
C PHE A 223 31.62 2.62 6.10
N VAL A 224 31.28 2.24 4.87
CA VAL A 224 30.92 0.88 4.47
C VAL A 224 32.00 0.31 3.56
N ASP A 225 32.68 -0.75 4.01
CA ASP A 225 33.59 -1.56 3.19
C ASP A 225 32.76 -2.56 2.37
N LEU A 226 32.82 -2.41 1.06
CA LEU A 226 32.09 -3.27 0.13
C LEU A 226 32.96 -4.41 -0.41
N PRO A 227 32.38 -5.57 -0.78
CA PRO A 227 33.09 -6.64 -1.46
C PRO A 227 33.90 -6.12 -2.65
N GLY A 228 35.09 -6.69 -2.85
CA GLY A 228 35.96 -6.32 -3.97
C GLY A 228 35.34 -6.70 -5.30
N ILE A 229 35.40 -5.79 -6.28
CA ILE A 229 35.00 -6.07 -7.66
C ILE A 229 35.94 -7.13 -8.21
N ILE A 230 35.39 -8.24 -8.69
CA ILE A 230 36.12 -9.39 -9.22
C ILE A 230 35.83 -9.58 -10.70
N HIS A 231 36.81 -10.10 -11.44
CA HIS A 231 36.69 -10.36 -12.88
C HIS A 231 36.73 -11.87 -13.21
N ASN A 232 37.30 -12.68 -12.32
CA ASN A 232 37.50 -14.11 -12.54
C ASN A 232 36.70 -14.89 -11.48
N ALA A 233 35.41 -15.03 -11.70
CA ALA A 233 34.48 -15.86 -10.93
C ALA A 233 33.31 -16.26 -11.83
N GLU A 234 32.41 -17.07 -11.32
CA GLU A 234 31.15 -17.40 -11.99
C GLU A 234 30.36 -16.12 -12.29
N GLU A 235 29.72 -16.06 -13.45
CA GLU A 235 29.04 -14.87 -13.97
C GLU A 235 27.94 -14.36 -13.02
N GLU A 236 27.27 -15.28 -12.33
CA GLU A 236 26.27 -14.97 -11.31
C GLU A 236 26.87 -14.21 -10.12
N THR A 237 28.06 -14.64 -9.66
CA THR A 237 28.77 -13.98 -8.55
C THR A 237 29.27 -12.60 -8.94
N ILE A 238 29.80 -12.45 -10.16
CA ILE A 238 30.23 -11.14 -10.70
C ILE A 238 29.02 -10.18 -10.79
N THR A 239 27.91 -10.66 -11.30
CA THR A 239 26.66 -9.88 -11.42
C THR A 239 26.13 -9.45 -10.05
N LEU A 240 26.15 -10.35 -9.06
CA LEU A 240 25.69 -10.08 -7.70
C LEU A 240 26.56 -9.01 -7.02
N ILE A 241 27.89 -9.09 -7.12
CA ILE A 241 28.81 -8.12 -6.52
C ILE A 241 28.68 -6.76 -7.21
N ASN A 242 28.68 -6.73 -8.54
CA ASN A 242 28.52 -5.48 -9.29
C ASN A 242 27.15 -4.84 -8.99
N GLY A 243 26.08 -5.65 -8.92
CA GLY A 243 24.76 -5.20 -8.54
C GLY A 243 24.72 -4.62 -7.12
N LEU A 244 25.42 -5.28 -6.16
CA LEU A 244 25.52 -4.78 -4.80
C LEU A 244 26.27 -3.45 -4.73
N VAL A 245 27.46 -3.35 -5.36
CA VAL A 245 28.26 -2.11 -5.37
C VAL A 245 27.47 -0.98 -6.06
N THR A 246 26.83 -1.29 -7.20
CA THR A 246 26.01 -0.34 -7.93
C THR A 246 24.85 0.17 -7.07
N SER A 247 24.14 -0.73 -6.37
CA SER A 247 23.03 -0.34 -5.51
C SER A 247 23.44 0.66 -4.42
N TYR A 248 24.62 0.49 -3.81
CA TYR A 248 25.15 1.43 -2.82
C TYR A 248 25.56 2.78 -3.41
N ILE A 249 26.06 2.80 -4.66
CA ILE A 249 26.41 4.06 -5.35
C ILE A 249 25.14 4.82 -5.77
N GLU A 250 24.10 4.11 -6.20
CA GLU A 250 22.86 4.68 -6.71
C GLU A 250 21.83 5.00 -5.60
N GLU A 251 22.00 4.45 -4.41
CA GLU A 251 21.03 4.60 -3.32
C GLU A 251 20.82 6.07 -2.95
N SER A 252 21.85 6.93 -3.07
CA SER A 252 21.73 8.35 -2.79
C SER A 252 22.82 9.18 -3.47
N ASP A 253 22.45 10.35 -3.99
CA ASP A 253 23.39 11.36 -4.45
C ASP A 253 24.24 11.95 -3.32
N ASN A 254 23.86 11.73 -2.07
CA ASN A 254 24.62 12.13 -0.90
C ASN A 254 25.68 11.09 -0.46
N THR A 255 25.87 10.00 -1.23
CA THR A 255 26.88 8.98 -0.93
C THR A 255 28.24 9.41 -1.41
N ILE A 256 29.23 9.50 -0.50
CA ILE A 256 30.63 9.72 -0.82
C ILE A 256 31.25 8.38 -1.25
N VAL A 257 31.89 8.35 -2.41
CA VAL A 257 32.50 7.15 -2.99
C VAL A 257 34.03 7.25 -2.87
N LEU A 258 34.64 6.41 -2.02
CA LEU A 258 36.09 6.26 -1.93
C LEU A 258 36.54 5.13 -2.86
N ILE A 259 37.30 5.46 -3.89
CA ILE A 259 37.85 4.46 -4.81
C ILE A 259 39.29 4.14 -4.43
N THR A 260 39.57 2.92 -4.00
CA THR A 260 40.95 2.47 -3.77
C THR A 260 41.60 2.00 -5.08
N ILE A 261 42.74 2.60 -5.41
CA ILE A 261 43.48 2.35 -6.64
C ILE A 261 44.92 2.01 -6.28
N PRO A 262 45.42 0.79 -6.54
CA PRO A 262 46.83 0.48 -6.30
C PRO A 262 47.68 1.15 -7.37
N MET A 263 48.74 1.84 -6.95
CA MET A 263 49.64 2.55 -7.87
C MET A 263 50.52 1.64 -8.71
N SER A 264 50.59 0.35 -8.34
CA SER A 264 51.26 -0.70 -9.14
C SER A 264 50.54 -0.99 -10.47
N ASP A 265 49.25 -0.66 -10.58
CA ASP A 265 48.42 -0.98 -11.71
C ASP A 265 48.02 0.28 -12.49
N ASP A 266 47.67 0.11 -13.78
CA ASP A 266 47.18 1.25 -14.54
C ASP A 266 45.74 1.61 -14.11
N ILE A 267 45.49 2.90 -13.88
CA ILE A 267 44.17 3.43 -13.49
C ILE A 267 43.09 3.08 -14.52
N GLU A 268 43.44 2.97 -15.79
CA GLU A 268 42.49 2.66 -16.87
C GLU A 268 41.94 1.24 -16.82
N ASN A 269 42.67 0.32 -16.17
CA ASN A 269 42.26 -1.08 -16.00
C ASN A 269 41.38 -1.30 -14.78
N GLN A 270 41.20 -0.30 -13.94
CA GLN A 270 40.43 -0.44 -12.71
C GLN A 270 38.90 -0.37 -12.96
N ALA A 271 38.22 -1.51 -12.77
CA ALA A 271 36.77 -1.60 -12.94
C ALA A 271 35.99 -0.67 -12.00
N ALA A 272 36.50 -0.48 -10.76
CA ALA A 272 35.90 0.41 -9.80
C ALA A 272 35.88 1.87 -10.28
N VAL A 273 36.95 2.31 -10.98
CA VAL A 273 37.03 3.65 -11.57
C VAL A 273 36.01 3.80 -12.70
N LYS A 274 35.87 2.78 -13.55
CA LYS A 274 34.89 2.77 -14.65
C LYS A 274 33.45 2.81 -14.08
N LEU A 275 33.19 2.02 -13.07
CA LEU A 275 31.88 1.94 -12.43
C LEU A 275 31.52 3.27 -11.75
N ALA A 276 32.40 3.86 -10.94
CA ALA A 276 32.15 5.14 -10.32
C ALA A 276 31.95 6.25 -11.37
N LYS A 277 32.77 6.32 -12.40
CA LYS A 277 32.65 7.31 -13.45
C LYS A 277 31.34 7.20 -14.25
N SER A 278 30.80 5.98 -14.41
CA SER A 278 29.50 5.78 -15.06
C SER A 278 28.33 6.32 -14.24
N ARG A 279 28.49 6.46 -12.91
CA ARG A 279 27.44 6.88 -11.96
C ARG A 279 27.68 8.27 -11.36
N ASP A 280 28.89 8.76 -11.45
CA ASP A 280 29.32 10.10 -11.02
C ASP A 280 30.29 10.65 -12.10
N PRO A 281 29.78 11.02 -13.30
CA PRO A 281 30.61 11.47 -14.42
C PRO A 281 31.46 12.69 -14.10
N ASP A 282 30.94 13.62 -13.30
CA ASP A 282 31.59 14.89 -12.94
C ASP A 282 32.51 14.72 -11.72
N GLY A 283 32.49 13.57 -11.05
CA GLY A 283 33.32 13.29 -9.88
C GLY A 283 32.96 14.16 -8.65
N ASP A 284 31.68 14.55 -8.53
CA ASP A 284 31.20 15.46 -7.49
C ASP A 284 31.20 14.87 -6.08
N ARG A 285 31.11 13.55 -5.98
CA ARG A 285 31.07 12.80 -4.71
C ARG A 285 32.13 11.68 -4.64
N THR A 286 32.99 11.61 -5.63
CA THR A 286 34.03 10.58 -5.73
C THR A 286 35.36 11.12 -5.29
N ILE A 287 36.09 10.35 -4.46
CA ILE A 287 37.44 10.62 -3.99
C ILE A 287 38.32 9.44 -4.36
N GLY A 288 39.45 9.71 -5.00
CA GLY A 288 40.45 8.68 -5.31
C GLY A 288 41.39 8.46 -4.12
N VAL A 289 41.62 7.19 -3.75
CA VAL A 289 42.61 6.81 -2.71
C VAL A 289 43.66 5.93 -3.38
N LEU A 290 44.82 6.51 -3.62
CA LEU A 290 45.95 5.84 -4.23
C LEU A 290 46.73 5.05 -3.15
N THR A 291 46.74 3.75 -3.28
CA THR A 291 47.36 2.80 -2.34
C THR A 291 48.63 2.20 -2.93
N LYS A 292 49.46 1.60 -2.07
CA LYS A 292 50.73 0.87 -2.47
C LYS A 292 51.71 1.73 -3.26
N PRO A 293 52.00 2.99 -2.87
CA PRO A 293 52.99 3.82 -3.55
C PRO A 293 54.42 3.20 -3.45
N ASP A 294 54.65 2.39 -2.44
CA ASP A 294 55.87 1.64 -2.17
C ASP A 294 56.13 0.48 -3.15
N MET A 295 55.09 -0.02 -3.83
CA MET A 295 55.23 -1.04 -4.88
C MET A 295 55.75 -0.45 -6.22
N LEU A 296 55.80 0.86 -6.38
CA LEU A 296 56.39 1.52 -7.55
C LEU A 296 57.91 1.49 -7.47
N THR A 297 58.54 0.65 -8.32
CA THR A 297 59.98 0.57 -8.40
C THR A 297 60.64 1.88 -8.81
N VAL A 298 61.90 2.12 -8.41
CA VAL A 298 62.64 3.35 -8.74
C VAL A 298 62.76 3.55 -10.27
N GLY A 299 62.80 2.47 -11.05
CA GLY A 299 62.89 2.50 -12.51
C GLY A 299 61.56 2.83 -13.23
N ALA A 300 60.41 2.84 -12.56
CA ALA A 300 59.12 3.14 -13.15
C ALA A 300 58.86 4.65 -13.22
N SER A 301 59.80 5.43 -13.81
CA SER A 301 59.75 6.91 -13.84
C SER A 301 58.48 7.44 -14.56
N GLY A 302 58.07 6.80 -15.65
CA GLY A 302 56.84 7.21 -16.36
C GLY A 302 55.55 7.02 -15.57
N ALA A 303 55.44 5.88 -14.85
CA ALA A 303 54.29 5.63 -13.98
C ALA A 303 54.23 6.64 -12.80
N ARG A 304 55.38 6.91 -12.21
CA ARG A 304 55.55 7.90 -11.11
C ARG A 304 55.14 9.30 -11.57
N GLN A 305 55.54 9.70 -12.79
CA GLN A 305 55.14 11.00 -13.35
C GLN A 305 53.63 11.05 -13.60
N LYS A 306 53.06 9.99 -14.19
CA LYS A 306 51.59 9.90 -14.44
C LYS A 306 50.82 10.06 -13.13
N TRP A 307 51.21 9.38 -12.05
CA TRP A 307 50.56 9.52 -10.76
C TRP A 307 50.72 10.90 -10.14
N ARG A 308 51.89 11.53 -10.33
CA ARG A 308 52.11 12.92 -9.92
C ARG A 308 51.13 13.87 -10.62
N ASP A 309 50.99 13.74 -11.92
CA ASP A 309 50.10 14.58 -12.75
C ASP A 309 48.62 14.39 -12.36
N ILE A 310 48.22 13.16 -12.04
CA ILE A 310 46.88 12.84 -11.51
C ILE A 310 46.64 13.50 -10.15
N ILE A 311 47.58 13.40 -9.21
CA ILE A 311 47.46 14.03 -7.86
C ILE A 311 47.36 15.54 -7.98
N LEU A 312 48.12 16.15 -8.91
CA LEU A 312 48.09 17.60 -9.17
C LEU A 312 46.88 18.05 -9.97
N GLY A 313 46.01 17.08 -10.45
CA GLY A 313 44.84 17.39 -11.28
C GLY A 313 45.17 17.93 -12.67
N GLN A 314 46.38 17.63 -13.17
CA GLN A 314 46.84 18.03 -14.51
C GLN A 314 46.34 17.13 -15.61
N GLU A 315 45.84 15.92 -15.28
CA GLU A 315 45.28 14.97 -16.24
C GLU A 315 43.75 15.06 -16.27
N GLU A 316 43.22 15.76 -17.26
CA GLU A 316 41.76 16.03 -17.41
C GLU A 316 40.92 14.73 -17.48
N LYS A 317 41.47 13.63 -18.07
CA LYS A 317 40.76 12.34 -18.20
C LYS A 317 40.38 11.72 -16.84
N HIS A 318 41.18 11.97 -15.81
CA HIS A 318 41.06 11.37 -14.48
C HIS A 318 40.77 12.41 -13.39
N LYS A 319 40.37 13.62 -13.75
CA LYS A 319 40.09 14.69 -12.82
C LYS A 319 38.83 14.36 -11.97
N LEU A 320 38.98 14.47 -10.65
CA LEU A 320 37.91 14.38 -9.68
C LEU A 320 37.78 15.72 -8.95
N LYS A 321 36.57 16.12 -8.63
CA LYS A 321 36.32 17.40 -7.89
C LYS A 321 37.02 17.44 -6.54
N HIS A 322 37.05 16.30 -5.83
CA HIS A 322 37.70 16.17 -4.54
C HIS A 322 39.15 15.67 -4.65
N GLY A 323 39.61 15.35 -5.85
CA GLY A 323 40.97 14.92 -6.14
C GLY A 323 41.35 13.53 -5.61
N TYR A 324 42.67 13.33 -5.48
CA TYR A 324 43.25 12.05 -5.09
C TYR A 324 44.10 12.24 -3.83
N TYR A 325 44.04 11.20 -2.95
CA TYR A 325 44.88 11.11 -1.76
C TYR A 325 45.82 9.93 -1.92
N CYS A 326 47.10 10.13 -1.63
CA CYS A 326 48.12 9.09 -1.68
C CYS A 326 48.39 8.56 -0.25
N VAL A 327 48.16 7.28 -0.01
CA VAL A 327 48.30 6.65 1.28
C VAL A 327 49.26 5.47 1.22
N ARG A 328 50.23 5.39 2.14
CA ARG A 328 51.00 4.19 2.41
C ARG A 328 50.37 3.45 3.58
N LEU A 329 49.97 2.22 3.31
CA LEU A 329 49.32 1.36 4.29
C LEU A 329 50.32 0.33 4.79
N PRO A 330 50.16 -0.22 6.04
CA PRO A 330 51.03 -1.23 6.57
C PRO A 330 51.09 -2.46 5.69
N ASP A 331 52.30 -2.97 5.45
CA ASP A 331 52.53 -4.25 4.80
C ASP A 331 52.26 -5.43 5.75
N ASP A 332 52.35 -6.67 5.23
CA ASP A 332 52.09 -7.88 6.02
C ASP A 332 53.12 -8.10 7.13
N ASP A 333 54.37 -7.65 6.96
CA ASP A 333 55.41 -7.79 7.96
C ASP A 333 55.23 -6.74 9.08
N GLU A 334 54.91 -5.52 8.74
CA GLU A 334 54.57 -4.47 9.69
C GLU A 334 53.34 -4.88 10.53
N ARG A 335 52.33 -5.49 9.88
CA ARG A 335 51.14 -6.00 10.57
C ARG A 335 51.49 -7.19 11.53
N ARG A 336 52.34 -8.11 11.10
CA ARG A 336 52.82 -9.21 11.98
C ARG A 336 53.54 -8.68 13.20
N ARG A 337 54.29 -7.56 13.06
CA ARG A 337 54.96 -6.88 14.17
C ARG A 337 54.01 -6.09 15.05
N LYS A 338 52.70 -6.02 14.67
CA LYS A 338 51.64 -5.29 15.40
C LYS A 338 52.05 -3.80 15.65
N ILE A 339 52.63 -3.13 14.63
CA ILE A 339 52.96 -1.73 14.75
C ILE A 339 51.72 -0.89 15.11
N SER A 340 51.89 0.09 15.95
CA SER A 340 50.81 1.01 16.34
C SER A 340 50.37 1.89 15.16
N ARG A 341 49.16 2.46 15.27
CA ARG A 341 48.66 3.42 14.29
C ARG A 341 49.59 4.61 14.10
N ASP A 342 50.12 5.11 15.19
CA ASP A 342 51.01 6.29 15.18
C ASP A 342 52.34 5.96 14.55
N GLU A 343 52.92 4.80 14.85
CA GLU A 343 54.15 4.27 14.18
C GLU A 343 53.92 4.11 12.68
N SER A 344 52.77 3.54 12.26
CA SER A 344 52.44 3.36 10.85
C SER A 344 52.32 4.71 10.13
N GLN A 345 51.72 5.69 10.77
CA GLN A 345 51.63 7.07 10.22
C GLN A 345 52.99 7.75 10.15
N ALA A 346 53.82 7.57 11.15
CA ALA A 346 55.23 8.10 11.15
C ALA A 346 56.04 7.47 10.01
N LEU A 347 55.94 6.14 9.82
CA LEU A 347 56.61 5.45 8.71
C LEU A 347 56.12 5.95 7.35
N ALA A 348 54.82 6.17 7.20
CA ALA A 348 54.22 6.69 5.96
C ALA A 348 54.73 8.15 5.71
N LYS A 349 54.81 8.99 6.73
CA LYS A 349 55.33 10.36 6.62
C LYS A 349 56.79 10.35 6.16
N VAL A 350 57.67 9.56 6.81
CA VAL A 350 59.08 9.38 6.44
C VAL A 350 59.19 8.85 4.99
N TYR A 351 58.31 7.94 4.59
CA TYR A 351 58.30 7.43 3.20
C TYR A 351 58.06 8.54 2.19
N PHE A 352 57.03 9.40 2.39
CA PHE A 352 56.70 10.45 1.47
C PHE A 352 57.72 11.61 1.47
N GLU A 353 58.42 11.82 2.55
CA GLU A 353 59.45 12.83 2.66
C GLU A 353 60.75 12.44 1.96
N ASN A 354 61.07 11.14 1.88
CA ASN A 354 62.35 10.67 1.36
C ASN A 354 62.30 10.14 -0.09
N ASN A 355 61.10 9.83 -0.62
CA ASN A 355 60.99 9.19 -1.92
C ASN A 355 60.46 10.14 -3.00
N SER A 356 61.19 10.21 -4.14
CA SER A 356 60.71 10.89 -5.35
C SER A 356 59.61 10.08 -6.04
N PRO A 357 58.54 10.69 -6.65
CA PRO A 357 58.37 12.14 -6.79
C PRO A 357 57.66 12.78 -5.60
N TRP A 358 57.25 12.03 -4.58
CA TRP A 358 56.46 12.52 -3.45
C TRP A 358 57.13 13.58 -2.61
N LYS A 359 58.43 13.52 -2.43
CA LYS A 359 59.22 14.52 -1.74
C LYS A 359 59.16 15.91 -2.39
N GLU A 360 58.85 15.99 -3.67
CA GLU A 360 58.84 17.21 -4.45
C GLU A 360 57.53 18.02 -4.29
N PHE A 361 56.51 17.46 -3.67
CA PHE A 361 55.29 18.17 -3.41
C PHE A 361 55.45 19.19 -2.29
N VAL A 362 55.14 20.44 -2.58
CA VAL A 362 55.11 21.53 -1.58
C VAL A 362 53.88 21.37 -0.68
N ASP A 363 52.73 21.10 -1.29
CA ASP A 363 51.50 20.84 -0.53
C ASP A 363 51.39 19.36 -0.15
N ARG A 364 51.40 19.11 1.15
CA ARG A 364 51.32 17.80 1.77
C ARG A 364 49.90 17.37 2.12
N SER A 365 48.90 18.19 1.88
CA SER A 365 47.49 17.95 2.25
C SER A 365 46.88 16.73 1.57
N ARG A 366 47.50 16.22 0.49
CA ARG A 366 47.05 15.02 -0.24
C ARG A 366 47.74 13.73 0.16
N PHE A 367 48.57 13.74 1.22
CA PHE A 367 49.36 12.58 1.63
C PHE A 367 48.99 12.12 3.04
N GLY A 368 48.87 10.81 3.18
CA GLY A 368 48.61 10.12 4.44
C GLY A 368 47.15 10.01 4.86
N ILE A 369 46.92 9.11 5.81
CA ILE A 369 45.60 8.84 6.37
C ILE A 369 45.01 10.05 7.13
N PRO A 370 45.77 10.80 7.96
CA PRO A 370 45.22 11.93 8.69
C PRO A 370 44.57 13.00 7.78
N SER A 371 45.24 13.35 6.68
CA SER A 371 44.71 14.33 5.71
C SER A 371 43.42 13.81 5.03
N LEU A 372 43.42 12.56 4.60
CA LEU A 372 42.25 11.91 4.01
C LEU A 372 41.04 11.92 4.98
N VAL A 373 41.26 11.46 6.22
CA VAL A 373 40.21 11.39 7.26
C VAL A 373 39.66 12.77 7.60
N HIS A 374 40.52 13.78 7.71
CA HIS A 374 40.11 15.14 7.96
C HIS A 374 39.16 15.69 6.88
N ASP A 375 39.53 15.54 5.62
CA ASP A 375 38.75 16.07 4.51
C ASP A 375 37.45 15.28 4.24
N ILE A 376 37.49 13.94 4.39
CA ILE A 376 36.28 13.14 4.29
C ILE A 376 35.27 13.45 5.41
N SER A 377 35.77 13.57 6.65
CA SER A 377 34.92 13.94 7.79
C SER A 377 34.25 15.30 7.57
N ARG A 378 35.04 16.27 7.09
CA ARG A 378 34.54 17.62 6.77
C ARG A 378 33.49 17.59 5.65
N LEU A 379 33.68 16.77 4.62
CA LEU A 379 32.73 16.61 3.53
C LEU A 379 31.45 15.93 4.01
N LEU A 380 31.57 14.85 4.78
CA LEU A 380 30.41 14.13 5.32
C LEU A 380 29.54 15.03 6.21
N VAL A 381 30.14 15.76 7.14
CA VAL A 381 29.42 16.70 8.03
C VAL A 381 28.67 17.73 7.21
N ARG A 382 29.31 18.32 6.19
CA ARG A 382 28.67 19.29 5.30
C ARG A 382 27.49 18.69 4.54
N LEU A 383 27.62 17.46 4.04
CA LEU A 383 26.53 16.76 3.37
C LEU A 383 25.36 16.47 4.31
N ILE A 384 25.64 16.05 5.55
CA ILE A 384 24.60 15.81 6.56
C ILE A 384 23.88 17.11 6.90
N GLU A 385 24.61 18.20 7.14
CA GLU A 385 24.00 19.51 7.44
C GLU A 385 23.11 20.01 6.30
N ASN A 386 23.56 19.86 5.07
CA ASN A 386 22.76 20.22 3.88
C ASN A 386 21.52 19.35 3.72
N TYR A 387 21.57 18.10 4.17
CA TYR A 387 20.46 17.14 4.07
C TYR A 387 19.41 17.30 5.18
N ILE A 388 19.79 17.83 6.35
CA ILE A 388 18.89 18.00 7.50
C ILE A 388 17.57 18.71 7.14
N PRO A 389 17.52 19.82 6.37
CA PRO A 389 16.27 20.46 6.00
C PRO A 389 15.34 19.56 5.18
N THR A 390 15.90 18.81 4.23
CA THR A 390 15.18 17.85 3.41
C THR A 390 14.63 16.71 4.27
N LEU A 391 15.44 16.22 5.21
CA LEU A 391 15.03 15.17 6.14
C LEU A 391 13.89 15.65 7.06
N LYS A 392 13.94 16.88 7.59
CA LYS A 392 12.86 17.47 8.38
C LYS A 392 11.55 17.48 7.62
N LYS A 393 11.56 17.94 6.37
CA LYS A 393 10.38 17.94 5.50
C LYS A 393 9.84 16.54 5.26
N SER A 394 10.71 15.59 4.93
CA SER A 394 10.31 14.20 4.69
C SER A 394 9.70 13.54 5.93
N VAL A 395 10.24 13.81 7.12
CA VAL A 395 9.67 13.34 8.39
C VAL A 395 8.28 13.91 8.61
N ASP A 396 8.08 15.21 8.38
CA ASP A 396 6.78 15.85 8.55
C ASP A 396 5.74 15.31 7.56
N ASP A 397 6.13 15.10 6.30
CA ASP A 397 5.25 14.54 5.26
C ASP A 397 4.82 13.10 5.59
N ILE A 398 5.75 12.26 6.03
CA ILE A 398 5.43 10.88 6.42
C ILE A 398 4.56 10.86 7.69
N LEU A 399 4.87 11.68 8.69
CA LEU A 399 4.06 11.81 9.91
C LEU A 399 2.62 12.25 9.60
N ALA A 400 2.45 13.21 8.69
CA ALA A 400 1.13 13.68 8.28
C ALA A 400 0.32 12.56 7.62
N ARG A 401 0.97 11.80 6.72
CA ARG A 401 0.35 10.66 6.03
C ARG A 401 -0.02 9.53 7.00
N ASP A 402 0.92 9.11 7.87
CA ASP A 402 0.71 8.02 8.81
C ASP A 402 -0.37 8.38 9.85
N ARG A 403 -0.44 9.63 10.30
CA ARG A 403 -1.50 10.15 11.17
C ARG A 403 -2.86 10.17 10.47
N ALA A 404 -2.90 10.58 9.19
CA ALA A 404 -4.13 10.53 8.39
C ALA A 404 -4.62 9.10 8.23
N GLU A 405 -3.74 8.16 7.88
CA GLU A 405 -4.08 6.73 7.79
C GLU A 405 -4.54 6.18 9.14
N ARG A 406 -3.86 6.54 10.25
CA ARG A 406 -4.23 6.16 11.60
C ARG A 406 -5.63 6.68 12.00
N SER A 407 -5.96 7.92 11.63
CA SER A 407 -7.26 8.52 11.89
C SER A 407 -8.40 7.95 11.03
N ALA A 408 -8.06 7.41 9.85
CA ALA A 408 -9.01 6.71 8.99
C ALA A 408 -9.37 5.31 9.49
N LEU A 409 -8.55 4.72 10.39
CA LEU A 409 -8.91 3.46 11.03
C LEU A 409 -10.10 3.67 11.98
N PRO A 410 -11.03 2.69 12.06
CA PRO A 410 -12.18 2.77 12.94
C PRO A 410 -11.78 3.09 14.37
N PRO A 411 -12.56 3.89 15.14
CA PRO A 411 -12.22 4.21 16.52
C PRO A 411 -12.23 2.96 17.41
N LEU A 412 -11.36 2.92 18.41
CA LEU A 412 -11.35 1.83 19.38
C LEU A 412 -12.63 1.85 20.22
N PRO A 413 -13.21 0.68 20.57
CA PRO A 413 -14.36 0.59 21.44
C PRO A 413 -14.01 1.11 22.85
N HIS A 414 -14.90 1.90 23.44
CA HIS A 414 -14.76 2.32 24.81
C HIS A 414 -14.95 1.12 25.75
N THR A 415 -13.96 0.79 26.53
CA THR A 415 -13.88 -0.43 27.37
C THR A 415 -14.91 -0.49 28.48
N GLY A 416 -15.63 0.60 28.80
CA GLY A 416 -16.59 0.68 29.90
C GLY A 416 -18.05 0.35 29.58
N GLU A 417 -18.46 0.50 28.29
CA GLU A 417 -19.87 0.48 27.85
C GLU A 417 -20.11 -0.39 26.61
N ALA A 418 -19.53 -1.59 26.59
CA ALA A 418 -19.60 -2.48 25.41
C ALA A 418 -21.06 -2.73 24.96
N TRP A 419 -21.98 -2.90 25.87
CA TRP A 419 -23.41 -3.07 25.60
C TRP A 419 -24.04 -1.85 24.93
N ALA A 420 -23.81 -0.68 25.48
CA ALA A 420 -24.34 0.57 24.94
C ALA A 420 -23.81 0.82 23.50
N GLN A 421 -22.58 0.47 23.26
CA GLN A 421 -21.96 0.59 21.92
C GLN A 421 -22.59 -0.38 20.92
N ILE A 422 -22.81 -1.64 21.29
CA ILE A 422 -23.50 -2.61 20.42
C ILE A 422 -24.93 -2.13 20.14
N THR A 423 -25.67 -1.67 21.15
CA THR A 423 -27.03 -1.15 21.00
C THR A 423 -27.07 0.03 20.03
N LEU A 424 -26.11 0.95 20.13
CA LEU A 424 -25.98 2.07 19.21
C LEU A 424 -25.69 1.64 17.76
N LEU A 425 -24.81 0.64 17.59
CA LEU A 425 -24.50 0.07 16.27
C LEU A 425 -25.72 -0.60 15.65
N ILE A 426 -26.46 -1.39 16.44
CA ILE A 426 -27.72 -2.04 16.01
C ILE A 426 -28.74 -0.97 15.63
N HIS A 427 -28.93 0.08 16.44
CA HIS A 427 -29.87 1.15 16.15
C HIS A 427 -29.51 1.83 14.82
N LYS A 428 -28.25 2.21 14.61
CA LYS A 428 -27.79 2.81 13.35
C LYS A 428 -28.02 1.89 12.16
N PHE A 429 -27.72 0.61 12.31
CA PHE A 429 -27.95 -0.39 11.27
C PHE A 429 -29.45 -0.50 10.92
N CYS A 430 -30.33 -0.57 11.91
CA CYS A 430 -31.78 -0.61 11.66
C CYS A 430 -32.29 0.66 10.95
N VAL A 431 -31.75 1.83 11.32
CA VAL A 431 -32.05 3.10 10.61
C VAL A 431 -31.59 3.06 9.16
N ASP A 432 -30.41 2.51 8.87
CA ASP A 432 -29.91 2.38 7.49
C ASP A 432 -30.76 1.40 6.67
N VAL A 433 -31.16 0.26 7.26
CA VAL A 433 -32.03 -0.71 6.61
C VAL A 433 -33.41 -0.07 6.33
N GLN A 434 -33.97 0.67 7.26
CA GLN A 434 -35.20 1.42 7.06
C GLN A 434 -35.06 2.44 5.93
N ALA A 435 -33.98 3.23 5.93
CA ALA A 435 -33.73 4.22 4.89
C ALA A 435 -33.58 3.57 3.51
N ALA A 436 -32.96 2.38 3.44
CA ALA A 436 -32.82 1.63 2.20
C ALA A 436 -34.16 1.11 1.66
N ILE A 437 -35.03 0.56 2.52
CA ILE A 437 -36.34 0.08 2.15
C ILE A 437 -37.26 1.24 1.75
N GLU A 438 -37.21 2.35 2.47
CA GLU A 438 -37.99 3.55 2.16
C GLU A 438 -37.42 4.35 0.98
N GLY A 439 -36.20 4.07 0.54
CA GLY A 439 -35.53 4.75 -0.57
C GLY A 439 -35.15 6.19 -0.27
N LYS A 440 -34.77 6.49 0.98
CA LYS A 440 -34.36 7.82 1.40
C LYS A 440 -32.96 8.19 0.87
N GLU A 441 -32.85 9.40 0.32
CA GLU A 441 -31.62 10.06 -0.13
C GLU A 441 -30.48 9.15 -0.64
N GLU A 442 -29.50 8.84 0.18
CA GLU A 442 -28.30 8.06 -0.21
C GLU A 442 -28.61 6.55 -0.42
N HIS A 443 -29.76 6.06 0.03
CA HIS A 443 -30.14 4.64 0.00
C HIS A 443 -31.15 4.28 -1.10
N LYS A 444 -31.29 5.07 -2.17
CA LYS A 444 -32.24 4.82 -3.28
C LYS A 444 -31.93 3.56 -4.10
N GLY A 445 -30.71 3.04 -4.01
CA GLY A 445 -30.22 1.96 -4.85
C GLY A 445 -31.07 0.67 -4.77
N LEU A 446 -31.48 0.26 -3.56
CA LEU A 446 -32.31 -0.93 -3.37
C LEU A 446 -33.67 -0.78 -4.08
N VAL A 447 -34.37 0.32 -3.84
CA VAL A 447 -35.69 0.58 -4.46
C VAL A 447 -35.59 0.67 -5.97
N GLN A 448 -34.54 1.28 -6.51
CA GLN A 448 -34.32 1.35 -7.96
C GLN A 448 -34.07 -0.03 -8.58
N CYS A 449 -33.30 -0.91 -7.93
CA CYS A 449 -33.11 -2.28 -8.36
C CYS A 449 -34.42 -3.07 -8.34
N ASN A 450 -35.20 -2.96 -7.25
CA ASN A 450 -36.49 -3.64 -7.13
C ASN A 450 -37.49 -3.17 -8.19
N ARG A 451 -37.55 -1.86 -8.46
CA ARG A 451 -38.41 -1.32 -9.55
C ARG A 451 -38.06 -1.89 -10.92
N ALA A 452 -36.79 -2.16 -11.19
CA ALA A 452 -36.39 -2.82 -12.44
C ALA A 452 -36.93 -4.26 -12.53
N LYS A 453 -36.95 -4.99 -11.39
CA LYS A 453 -37.53 -6.35 -11.30
C LYS A 453 -39.04 -6.32 -11.49
N TYR A 454 -39.74 -5.38 -10.86
CA TYR A 454 -41.17 -5.18 -11.05
C TYR A 454 -41.54 -4.80 -12.49
N ALA A 455 -40.69 -4.02 -13.16
CA ALA A 455 -40.88 -3.70 -14.57
C ALA A 455 -40.70 -4.94 -15.47
N GLN A 456 -39.79 -5.84 -15.14
CA GLN A 456 -39.65 -7.12 -15.83
C GLN A 456 -40.89 -8.01 -15.60
N PHE A 457 -41.29 -8.22 -14.35
CA PHE A 457 -42.49 -8.95 -13.97
C PHE A 457 -43.73 -8.45 -14.74
N LYS A 458 -43.92 -7.11 -14.81
CA LYS A 458 -45.01 -6.54 -15.62
C LYS A 458 -44.95 -6.98 -17.09
N ARG A 459 -43.75 -7.01 -17.70
CA ARG A 459 -43.60 -7.47 -19.10
C ARG A 459 -43.94 -8.93 -19.25
N ASP A 460 -43.53 -9.78 -18.28
CA ASP A 460 -43.77 -11.22 -18.31
C ASP A 460 -45.26 -11.53 -18.18
N ILE A 461 -46.00 -10.85 -17.29
CA ILE A 461 -47.44 -10.96 -17.18
C ILE A 461 -48.15 -10.49 -18.46
N LEU A 462 -47.74 -9.36 -19.04
CA LEU A 462 -48.30 -8.89 -20.31
C LEU A 462 -48.00 -9.87 -21.45
N GLY A 463 -46.90 -10.61 -21.42
CA GLY A 463 -46.60 -11.69 -22.38
C GLY A 463 -47.56 -12.86 -22.36
N THR A 464 -48.36 -13.06 -21.29
CA THR A 464 -49.42 -14.06 -21.19
C THR A 464 -50.74 -13.62 -21.78
N CYS A 465 -50.79 -12.41 -22.34
CA CYS A 465 -52.03 -11.83 -22.90
C CYS A 465 -52.64 -12.72 -23.96
N PRO A 466 -53.96 -13.07 -23.87
CA PRO A 466 -54.65 -13.85 -24.90
C PRO A 466 -54.66 -13.14 -26.24
N ASN A 467 -54.15 -13.74 -27.29
CA ASN A 467 -54.13 -13.24 -28.66
C ASN A 467 -55.15 -13.99 -29.50
N PHE A 468 -56.37 -13.49 -29.52
CA PHE A 468 -57.44 -14.09 -30.26
C PHE A 468 -57.45 -13.69 -31.74
N ARG A 469 -57.66 -14.69 -32.64
CA ARG A 469 -57.73 -14.55 -34.08
C ARG A 469 -59.15 -14.88 -34.49
N PRO A 470 -59.97 -13.87 -34.94
CA PRO A 470 -61.38 -14.06 -35.24
C PRO A 470 -61.64 -14.72 -36.62
N PHE A 471 -60.70 -15.52 -37.12
CA PHE A 471 -60.80 -16.22 -38.42
C PHE A 471 -60.01 -17.54 -38.38
N GLU A 472 -60.37 -18.49 -39.23
CA GLU A 472 -59.75 -19.83 -39.35
C GLU A 472 -58.52 -19.80 -40.28
N ASP A 473 -58.56 -18.93 -41.29
CA ASP A 473 -57.47 -18.88 -42.26
C ASP A 473 -56.22 -18.21 -41.68
N LYS A 474 -55.15 -19.01 -41.51
CA LYS A 474 -53.86 -18.57 -40.96
C LYS A 474 -53.17 -17.54 -41.85
N THR A 475 -53.54 -17.45 -43.14
CA THR A 475 -52.97 -16.44 -44.07
C THR A 475 -53.44 -15.00 -43.71
N LEU A 476 -54.55 -14.89 -43.01
CA LEU A 476 -55.11 -13.64 -42.52
C LEU A 476 -54.45 -13.18 -41.20
N TYR A 477 -53.53 -14.00 -40.64
CA TYR A 477 -52.82 -13.65 -39.42
C TYR A 477 -51.81 -12.53 -39.69
N ARG A 478 -52.10 -11.34 -39.18
CA ARG A 478 -51.20 -10.18 -39.15
C ARG A 478 -51.02 -9.71 -37.71
N ASP A 479 -49.82 -9.41 -37.31
CA ASP A 479 -49.52 -8.93 -35.96
C ASP A 479 -49.28 -7.40 -35.97
N PRO A 480 -49.97 -6.66 -35.12
CA PRO A 480 -51.12 -7.05 -34.30
C PRO A 480 -52.39 -7.22 -35.13
N CYS A 481 -53.12 -8.31 -34.92
CA CYS A 481 -54.40 -8.57 -35.61
C CYS A 481 -55.45 -7.47 -35.40
N ILE A 482 -55.36 -6.76 -34.28
CA ILE A 482 -56.23 -5.67 -33.90
C ILE A 482 -55.33 -4.49 -33.48
N ARG A 483 -55.34 -3.41 -34.27
CA ARG A 483 -54.65 -2.17 -33.91
C ARG A 483 -55.55 -1.34 -32.99
N ASP A 484 -54.93 -0.74 -31.96
CA ASP A 484 -55.56 0.24 -31.10
C ASP A 484 -55.12 1.62 -31.54
N GLU A 485 -56.01 2.35 -32.21
CA GLU A 485 -55.78 3.73 -32.68
C GLU A 485 -55.52 4.76 -31.55
N GLU A 486 -55.90 4.38 -30.30
CA GLU A 486 -55.73 5.20 -29.12
C GLU A 486 -54.29 5.13 -28.52
N PHE A 487 -53.43 4.16 -28.98
CA PHE A 487 -52.10 3.95 -28.43
C PHE A 487 -51.02 3.93 -29.51
N GLU A 488 -50.84 5.05 -30.23
CA GLU A 488 -49.67 5.28 -31.07
C GLU A 488 -48.50 5.82 -30.19
N GLY A 489 -47.85 4.98 -29.43
CA GLY A 489 -46.72 5.41 -28.60
C GLY A 489 -45.83 4.26 -28.10
N LYS A 490 -44.65 4.61 -27.51
CA LYS A 490 -43.68 3.66 -26.95
C LYS A 490 -44.23 2.76 -25.82
N ASP A 491 -45.34 3.11 -25.22
CA ASP A 491 -46.01 2.40 -24.11
C ASP A 491 -47.27 1.67 -24.54
N ASN A 492 -47.38 1.26 -25.80
CA ASN A 492 -48.51 0.50 -26.27
C ASN A 492 -48.60 -0.86 -25.48
N PRO A 493 -49.61 -1.02 -24.59
CA PRO A 493 -49.76 -2.26 -23.81
C PRO A 493 -50.06 -3.47 -24.68
N TYR A 494 -50.43 -3.27 -25.95
CA TYR A 494 -50.72 -4.35 -26.92
C TYR A 494 -49.53 -4.75 -27.78
N ALA A 495 -48.41 -4.05 -27.70
CA ALA A 495 -47.17 -4.47 -28.40
C ALA A 495 -46.75 -5.86 -28.00
N HIS A 496 -47.08 -6.34 -26.79
CA HIS A 496 -46.79 -7.67 -26.29
C HIS A 496 -47.74 -8.74 -26.85
N MET A 497 -48.87 -8.40 -27.47
CA MET A 497 -49.75 -9.39 -28.12
C MET A 497 -49.07 -10.12 -29.28
N ALA A 498 -48.15 -9.42 -29.98
CA ALA A 498 -47.38 -10.03 -31.07
C ALA A 498 -46.48 -11.18 -30.61
N THR A 499 -46.01 -11.12 -29.35
CA THR A 499 -45.14 -12.11 -28.72
C THR A 499 -45.88 -13.10 -27.81
N SER A 500 -47.23 -12.98 -27.72
CA SER A 500 -48.03 -13.85 -26.87
C SER A 500 -47.94 -15.30 -27.30
N LYS A 501 -47.73 -16.21 -26.34
CA LYS A 501 -47.75 -17.65 -26.50
C LYS A 501 -49.20 -18.20 -26.66
N TYR A 502 -50.20 -17.41 -26.32
CA TYR A 502 -51.64 -17.80 -26.27
C TYR A 502 -52.37 -17.31 -27.50
N VAL A 503 -51.98 -17.80 -28.67
CA VAL A 503 -52.69 -17.52 -29.93
C VAL A 503 -53.82 -18.56 -30.09
N MET A 504 -55.05 -18.11 -30.22
CA MET A 504 -56.24 -18.96 -30.44
C MET A 504 -57.07 -18.39 -31.57
N ASP A 505 -57.41 -19.23 -32.51
CA ASP A 505 -58.31 -18.89 -33.59
C ASP A 505 -59.80 -19.15 -33.23
N ILE A 506 -60.72 -18.75 -34.11
CA ILE A 506 -62.14 -18.90 -33.85
C ILE A 506 -62.57 -20.37 -33.76
N LYS A 507 -61.88 -21.26 -34.48
CA LYS A 507 -62.13 -22.71 -34.46
C LYS A 507 -61.71 -23.29 -33.11
N ASP A 508 -60.57 -22.88 -32.56
CA ASP A 508 -60.11 -23.31 -31.25
C ASP A 508 -61.11 -22.94 -30.16
N VAL A 509 -61.68 -21.72 -30.24
CA VAL A 509 -62.66 -21.24 -29.26
C VAL A 509 -64.02 -21.94 -29.43
N ARG A 510 -64.49 -22.20 -30.68
CA ARG A 510 -65.68 -23.04 -30.92
C ARG A 510 -65.53 -24.43 -30.33
N GLY A 511 -64.39 -25.08 -30.58
CA GLY A 511 -64.10 -26.41 -30.00
C GLY A 511 -64.11 -26.37 -28.46
N GLU A 512 -63.63 -25.32 -27.81
CA GLU A 512 -63.76 -25.20 -26.35
C GLU A 512 -65.20 -24.93 -25.89
N ILE A 513 -66.05 -24.24 -26.69
CA ILE A 513 -67.47 -24.07 -26.39
C ILE A 513 -68.14 -25.45 -26.45
N GLU A 514 -67.97 -26.15 -27.56
CA GLU A 514 -68.52 -27.49 -27.73
C GLU A 514 -68.15 -28.46 -26.62
N ASN A 515 -66.88 -28.49 -26.25
CA ASN A 515 -66.35 -29.32 -25.14
C ASN A 515 -66.89 -28.98 -23.76
N CYS A 516 -67.46 -27.81 -23.59
CA CYS A 516 -68.02 -27.31 -22.32
C CYS A 516 -69.55 -27.34 -22.33
N THR A 517 -70.16 -27.40 -23.51
CA THR A 517 -71.61 -27.42 -23.64
C THR A 517 -72.23 -28.72 -23.09
N SER A 518 -73.30 -28.56 -22.25
CA SER A 518 -74.03 -29.64 -21.64
C SER A 518 -75.56 -29.52 -21.93
N TRP A 519 -76.27 -28.89 -21.07
CA TRP A 519 -77.71 -28.68 -21.15
C TRP A 519 -78.10 -27.21 -21.35
N GLU A 520 -77.19 -26.39 -21.88
CA GLU A 520 -77.43 -25.00 -22.16
C GLU A 520 -78.48 -24.79 -23.24
N LEU A 521 -79.26 -23.75 -23.16
CA LEU A 521 -80.23 -23.37 -24.18
C LEU A 521 -79.51 -22.83 -25.44
N PRO A 522 -80.10 -22.98 -26.63
CA PRO A 522 -79.51 -22.44 -27.85
C PRO A 522 -79.21 -20.97 -27.74
N GLY A 523 -77.97 -20.57 -28.08
CA GLY A 523 -77.46 -19.18 -27.95
C GLY A 523 -76.86 -18.84 -26.58
N GLU A 524 -76.85 -19.80 -25.64
CA GLU A 524 -76.25 -19.61 -24.33
C GLU A 524 -74.89 -20.32 -24.28
N VAL A 525 -73.82 -19.51 -23.98
CA VAL A 525 -72.47 -20.03 -23.88
C VAL A 525 -72.19 -20.46 -22.45
N PRO A 526 -71.69 -21.69 -22.22
CA PRO A 526 -71.32 -22.14 -20.87
C PRO A 526 -70.31 -21.22 -20.19
N LEU A 527 -70.57 -20.86 -18.92
CA LEU A 527 -69.64 -20.06 -18.11
C LEU A 527 -68.30 -20.79 -17.98
N GLU A 528 -68.30 -22.14 -17.97
CA GLU A 528 -67.16 -23.00 -17.87
C GLU A 528 -66.15 -22.77 -19.00
N THR A 529 -66.60 -22.52 -20.24
CA THR A 529 -65.71 -22.15 -21.37
C THR A 529 -64.90 -20.89 -21.07
N THR A 530 -65.59 -19.83 -20.64
CA THR A 530 -64.94 -18.57 -20.28
C THR A 530 -63.94 -18.78 -19.13
N ARG A 531 -64.31 -19.63 -18.14
CA ARG A 531 -63.45 -19.96 -17.00
C ARG A 531 -62.17 -20.72 -17.44
N LYS A 532 -62.30 -21.76 -18.22
CA LYS A 532 -61.15 -22.54 -18.73
C LYS A 532 -60.20 -21.68 -19.54
N LEU A 533 -60.70 -20.81 -20.39
CA LEU A 533 -59.85 -19.92 -21.18
C LEU A 533 -59.16 -18.88 -20.32
N ILE A 534 -59.78 -18.36 -19.27
CA ILE A 534 -59.17 -17.48 -18.30
C ILE A 534 -58.07 -18.22 -17.51
N GLU A 535 -58.36 -19.43 -17.04
CA GLU A 535 -57.39 -20.24 -16.30
C GLU A 535 -56.13 -20.54 -17.10
N ARG A 536 -56.18 -20.62 -18.43
CA ARG A 536 -55.00 -20.86 -19.27
C ARG A 536 -53.92 -19.80 -19.08
N PHE A 537 -54.24 -18.54 -19.04
CA PHE A 537 -53.25 -17.48 -18.86
C PHE A 537 -52.98 -17.18 -17.37
N THR A 538 -53.96 -17.28 -16.47
CA THR A 538 -53.75 -17.02 -15.04
C THR A 538 -52.89 -18.07 -14.36
N LYS A 539 -52.92 -19.32 -14.78
CA LYS A 539 -52.00 -20.36 -14.28
C LYS A 539 -50.53 -20.04 -14.55
N GLU A 540 -50.24 -19.40 -15.67
CA GLU A 540 -48.89 -19.00 -16.03
C GLU A 540 -48.35 -17.83 -15.18
N TRP A 541 -49.20 -17.12 -14.47
CA TRP A 541 -48.79 -15.99 -13.63
C TRP A 541 -47.99 -16.40 -12.39
N SER A 542 -48.07 -17.70 -12.01
CA SER A 542 -47.35 -18.20 -10.84
C SER A 542 -45.85 -18.12 -11.01
N ASN A 543 -45.27 -18.57 -12.13
CA ASN A 543 -43.83 -18.60 -12.35
C ASN A 543 -43.20 -17.22 -12.37
N PRO A 544 -43.67 -16.23 -13.18
CA PRO A 544 -43.15 -14.89 -13.16
C PRO A 544 -43.26 -14.19 -11.79
N SER A 545 -44.30 -14.52 -11.01
CA SER A 545 -44.49 -13.97 -9.67
C SER A 545 -43.45 -14.46 -8.68
N VAL A 546 -43.18 -15.78 -8.70
CA VAL A 546 -42.15 -16.41 -7.86
C VAL A 546 -40.74 -15.94 -8.27
N GLU A 547 -40.46 -15.91 -9.57
CA GLU A 547 -39.19 -15.40 -10.10
C GLU A 547 -38.93 -13.95 -9.71
N CYS A 548 -39.98 -13.12 -9.80
CA CYS A 548 -39.90 -11.72 -9.35
C CYS A 548 -39.58 -11.62 -7.85
N PHE A 549 -40.30 -12.43 -7.04
CA PHE A 549 -40.12 -12.48 -5.60
C PHE A 549 -38.68 -12.90 -5.23
N GLU A 550 -38.20 -14.00 -5.81
CA GLU A 550 -36.82 -14.48 -5.54
C GLU A 550 -35.77 -13.45 -5.96
N ALA A 551 -35.96 -12.82 -7.13
CA ALA A 551 -35.03 -11.78 -7.59
C ALA A 551 -35.01 -10.56 -6.66
N VAL A 552 -36.14 -10.15 -6.09
CA VAL A 552 -36.23 -9.06 -5.10
C VAL A 552 -35.61 -9.51 -3.77
N TYR A 553 -35.87 -10.72 -3.33
CA TYR A 553 -35.28 -11.28 -2.11
C TYR A 553 -33.75 -11.31 -2.19
N ASP A 554 -33.19 -11.85 -3.27
CA ASP A 554 -31.75 -11.93 -3.45
C ASP A 554 -31.09 -10.53 -3.47
N THR A 555 -31.72 -9.58 -4.17
CA THR A 555 -31.26 -8.19 -4.23
C THR A 555 -31.27 -7.57 -2.85
N SER A 556 -32.36 -7.73 -2.09
CA SER A 556 -32.52 -7.16 -0.75
C SER A 556 -31.58 -7.82 0.25
N SER A 557 -31.41 -9.15 0.19
CA SER A 557 -30.48 -9.90 1.04
C SER A 557 -29.03 -9.45 0.82
N GLY A 558 -28.61 -9.32 -0.44
CA GLY A 558 -27.27 -8.84 -0.78
C GLY A 558 -27.02 -7.41 -0.31
N TYR A 559 -28.01 -6.53 -0.47
CA TYR A 559 -27.92 -5.14 -0.03
C TYR A 559 -27.81 -5.04 1.50
N ILE A 560 -28.68 -5.73 2.23
CA ILE A 560 -28.67 -5.73 3.70
C ILE A 560 -27.38 -6.34 4.23
N GLN A 561 -26.85 -7.41 3.60
CA GLN A 561 -25.57 -7.98 3.97
C GLN A 561 -24.41 -6.97 3.79
N THR A 562 -24.48 -6.15 2.75
CA THR A 562 -23.51 -5.05 2.56
C THR A 562 -23.57 -4.03 3.71
N LEU A 563 -24.78 -3.66 4.14
CA LEU A 563 -24.98 -2.78 5.30
C LEU A 563 -24.45 -3.40 6.60
N VAL A 564 -24.63 -4.72 6.79
CA VAL A 564 -24.04 -5.44 7.95
C VAL A 564 -22.52 -5.30 7.93
N THR A 565 -21.87 -5.58 6.80
CA THR A 565 -20.41 -5.46 6.68
C THR A 565 -19.94 -4.02 6.88
N GLN A 566 -20.65 -3.04 6.36
CA GLN A 566 -20.31 -1.63 6.55
C GLN A 566 -20.39 -1.18 8.00
N ARG A 567 -21.40 -1.64 8.75
CA ARG A 567 -21.63 -1.23 10.14
C ARG A 567 -20.87 -2.06 11.18
N PHE A 568 -20.67 -3.34 10.93
CA PHE A 568 -20.10 -4.27 11.91
C PHE A 568 -18.75 -4.84 11.48
N GLY A 569 -18.25 -4.57 10.26
CA GLY A 569 -17.02 -5.14 9.68
C GLY A 569 -15.74 -4.88 10.50
N GLN A 570 -15.75 -3.84 11.35
CA GLN A 570 -14.69 -3.59 12.33
C GLN A 570 -14.56 -4.71 13.35
N PHE A 571 -15.69 -5.39 13.69
CA PHE A 571 -15.78 -6.40 14.73
C PHE A 571 -16.24 -7.73 14.11
N LYS A 572 -15.32 -8.53 13.64
CA LYS A 572 -15.64 -9.80 12.92
C LYS A 572 -16.57 -10.76 13.69
N PRO A 573 -16.40 -10.97 15.01
CA PRO A 573 -17.33 -11.81 15.76
C PRO A 573 -18.75 -11.25 15.76
N LEU A 574 -18.91 -9.92 15.91
CA LEU A 574 -20.21 -9.24 15.89
C LEU A 574 -20.82 -9.28 14.49
N GLU A 575 -20.04 -8.99 13.46
CA GLU A 575 -20.47 -9.07 12.07
C GLU A 575 -21.03 -10.46 11.73
N THR A 576 -20.28 -11.51 12.06
CA THR A 576 -20.71 -12.90 11.82
C THR A 576 -22.00 -13.23 12.53
N HIS A 577 -22.12 -12.81 13.79
CA HIS A 577 -23.31 -13.07 14.60
C HIS A 577 -24.54 -12.32 14.08
N VAL A 578 -24.41 -11.01 13.81
CA VAL A 578 -25.49 -10.19 13.24
C VAL A 578 -25.88 -10.69 11.86
N SER A 579 -24.93 -11.09 11.01
CA SER A 579 -25.21 -11.68 9.69
C SER A 579 -26.08 -12.93 9.79
N ALA A 580 -25.78 -13.80 10.76
CA ALA A 580 -26.57 -15.02 10.98
C ALA A 580 -28.01 -14.70 11.44
N LEU A 581 -28.18 -13.75 12.37
CA LEU A 581 -29.50 -13.34 12.85
C LEU A 581 -30.32 -12.65 11.75
N VAL A 582 -29.72 -11.74 11.01
CA VAL A 582 -30.38 -11.06 9.87
C VAL A 582 -30.82 -12.04 8.82
N ARG A 583 -29.96 -13.02 8.46
CA ARG A 583 -30.29 -14.08 7.51
C ARG A 583 -31.46 -14.92 8.00
N ALA A 584 -31.46 -15.31 9.26
CA ALA A 584 -32.57 -16.09 9.85
C ALA A 584 -33.89 -15.31 9.80
N GLN A 585 -33.89 -14.02 10.11
CA GLN A 585 -35.09 -13.18 10.03
C GLN A 585 -35.57 -13.02 8.57
N MET A 586 -34.65 -12.83 7.63
CA MET A 586 -34.99 -12.75 6.20
C MET A 586 -35.61 -14.05 5.68
N GLU A 587 -35.09 -15.23 6.07
CA GLU A 587 -35.68 -16.51 5.68
C GLU A 587 -37.08 -16.74 6.27
N MET A 588 -37.30 -16.29 7.50
CA MET A 588 -38.65 -16.31 8.09
C MET A 588 -39.61 -15.41 7.30
N CYS A 589 -39.23 -14.16 7.02
CA CYS A 589 -40.04 -13.25 6.23
C CYS A 589 -40.27 -13.81 4.80
N LYS A 590 -39.24 -14.41 4.20
CA LYS A 590 -39.36 -15.09 2.88
C LYS A 590 -40.42 -16.14 2.89
N SER A 591 -40.43 -17.05 3.86
CA SER A 591 -41.37 -18.17 3.92
C SER A 591 -42.82 -17.68 4.13
N GLU A 592 -43.01 -16.65 4.98
CA GLU A 592 -44.33 -16.06 5.23
C GLU A 592 -44.84 -15.28 4.01
N ALA A 593 -43.98 -14.50 3.36
CA ALA A 593 -44.29 -13.75 2.18
C ALA A 593 -44.65 -14.63 0.99
N LEU A 594 -43.97 -15.76 0.79
CA LEU A 594 -44.32 -16.76 -0.24
C LEU A 594 -45.72 -17.36 -0.04
N VAL A 595 -46.11 -17.65 1.21
CA VAL A 595 -47.44 -18.12 1.50
C VAL A 595 -48.52 -17.09 1.12
N THR A 596 -48.25 -15.81 1.44
CA THR A 596 -49.19 -14.73 1.09
C THR A 596 -49.21 -14.46 -0.42
N LEU A 597 -48.06 -14.52 -1.08
CA LEU A 597 -47.94 -14.42 -2.55
C LEU A 597 -48.74 -15.54 -3.26
N CYS A 598 -48.58 -16.78 -2.80
CA CYS A 598 -49.37 -17.90 -3.34
C CYS A 598 -50.87 -17.70 -3.16
N LYS A 599 -51.33 -17.14 -2.03
CA LYS A 599 -52.72 -16.76 -1.84
C LYS A 599 -53.18 -15.70 -2.84
N ALA A 600 -52.38 -14.67 -3.04
CA ALA A 600 -52.66 -13.58 -4.02
C ALA A 600 -52.80 -14.14 -5.46
N ILE A 601 -51.91 -15.07 -5.85
CA ILE A 601 -51.97 -15.76 -7.15
C ILE A 601 -53.26 -16.58 -7.26
N ASN A 602 -53.59 -17.34 -6.23
CA ASN A 602 -54.80 -18.18 -6.24
C ASN A 602 -56.12 -17.37 -6.30
N LEU A 603 -56.12 -16.19 -5.72
CA LEU A 603 -57.29 -15.29 -5.79
C LEU A 603 -57.60 -14.79 -7.23
N GLU A 604 -56.62 -14.81 -8.14
CA GLU A 604 -56.83 -14.48 -9.55
C GLU A 604 -57.27 -15.68 -10.39
N THR A 605 -57.09 -16.89 -9.90
CA THR A 605 -57.45 -18.11 -10.61
C THR A 605 -58.85 -18.61 -10.24
N SER A 606 -59.26 -18.48 -8.98
CA SER A 606 -60.56 -18.98 -8.51
C SER A 606 -61.01 -18.29 -7.21
N PRO A 607 -62.24 -17.74 -7.14
CA PRO A 607 -63.25 -17.63 -8.23
C PRO A 607 -62.90 -16.51 -9.23
N ILE A 608 -63.29 -16.68 -10.48
CA ILE A 608 -63.20 -15.61 -11.47
C ILE A 608 -64.29 -14.60 -11.17
N PHE A 609 -63.87 -13.40 -10.68
CA PHE A 609 -64.80 -12.41 -10.22
C PHE A 609 -64.22 -11.00 -10.42
N THR A 610 -65.11 -10.07 -10.82
CA THR A 610 -64.80 -8.62 -10.82
C THR A 610 -66.07 -7.80 -10.65
N GLN A 611 -65.99 -6.76 -9.85
CA GLN A 611 -67.07 -5.75 -9.68
C GLN A 611 -66.74 -4.46 -10.45
N VAL A 612 -65.63 -4.42 -11.16
CA VAL A 612 -65.16 -3.24 -11.87
C VAL A 612 -66.08 -2.95 -13.07
N PRO A 613 -66.78 -1.78 -13.11
CA PRO A 613 -67.71 -1.43 -14.19
C PRO A 613 -67.06 -1.44 -15.58
N GLN A 614 -65.74 -1.15 -15.65
CA GLN A 614 -64.96 -1.12 -16.88
C GLN A 614 -64.98 -2.47 -17.61
N TYR A 615 -65.20 -3.60 -16.91
CA TYR A 615 -65.33 -4.91 -17.55
C TYR A 615 -66.36 -4.94 -18.67
N SER A 616 -67.54 -4.39 -18.40
CA SER A 616 -68.62 -4.36 -19.40
C SER A 616 -68.27 -3.45 -20.59
N MET A 617 -67.56 -2.35 -20.33
CA MET A 617 -67.08 -1.47 -21.37
C MET A 617 -66.02 -2.11 -22.24
N GLU A 618 -64.98 -2.76 -21.63
CA GLU A 618 -63.93 -3.46 -22.33
C GLU A 618 -64.47 -4.65 -23.12
N ARG A 619 -65.43 -5.42 -22.54
CA ARG A 619 -66.10 -6.51 -23.25
C ARG A 619 -66.79 -6.00 -24.52
N SER A 620 -67.54 -4.91 -24.43
CA SER A 620 -68.24 -4.34 -25.58
C SER A 620 -67.27 -3.76 -26.61
N LYS A 621 -66.14 -3.19 -26.15
CA LYS A 621 -65.04 -2.66 -27.00
C LYS A 621 -64.37 -3.81 -27.75
N TRP A 622 -63.97 -4.89 -27.06
CA TRP A 622 -63.35 -6.03 -27.66
C TRP A 622 -64.27 -6.82 -28.61
N PHE A 623 -65.54 -6.96 -28.23
CA PHE A 623 -66.49 -7.63 -29.11
C PHE A 623 -66.63 -6.86 -30.44
N ARG A 624 -66.78 -5.55 -30.40
CA ARG A 624 -66.87 -4.71 -31.62
C ARG A 624 -65.60 -4.80 -32.47
N ARG A 625 -64.45 -4.87 -31.87
CA ARG A 625 -63.17 -5.04 -32.59
C ARG A 625 -63.02 -6.37 -33.25
N LEU A 626 -63.28 -7.44 -32.51
CA LEU A 626 -63.25 -8.82 -33.02
C LEU A 626 -64.27 -9.04 -34.11
N TYR A 627 -65.50 -8.57 -33.93
CA TYR A 627 -66.58 -8.69 -34.92
C TYR A 627 -66.23 -7.89 -36.20
N ARG A 628 -65.63 -6.75 -36.10
CA ARG A 628 -65.18 -5.97 -37.26
C ARG A 628 -64.07 -6.74 -38.02
N ALA A 629 -63.07 -7.24 -37.32
CA ALA A 629 -62.01 -8.04 -37.92
C ALA A 629 -62.51 -9.31 -38.57
N TYR A 630 -63.51 -9.97 -37.99
CA TYR A 630 -64.15 -11.16 -38.53
C TYR A 630 -64.89 -10.86 -39.84
N ARG A 631 -65.63 -9.74 -39.90
CA ARG A 631 -66.45 -9.37 -41.06
C ARG A 631 -65.65 -8.82 -42.24
N ASP A 632 -64.57 -8.14 -41.96
CA ASP A 632 -63.71 -7.59 -43.00
C ASP A 632 -62.22 -7.69 -42.61
N PRO A 633 -61.61 -8.82 -42.84
CA PRO A 633 -60.22 -9.06 -42.52
C PRO A 633 -59.21 -8.16 -43.28
N HIS A 634 -59.66 -7.53 -44.36
CA HIS A 634 -58.82 -6.71 -45.24
C HIS A 634 -59.07 -5.19 -45.06
N SER A 635 -60.14 -4.78 -44.39
CA SER A 635 -60.46 -3.37 -44.21
C SER A 635 -59.89 -2.78 -42.92
N TYR A 636 -59.02 -1.81 -43.07
CA TYR A 636 -58.57 -1.00 -41.99
C TYR A 636 -59.32 0.37 -42.00
N GLY A 637 -60.23 0.59 -41.01
CA GLY A 637 -60.62 1.94 -40.70
C GLY A 637 -62.01 2.42 -41.09
N HIS A 638 -62.94 1.58 -41.63
CA HIS A 638 -64.30 2.05 -41.89
C HIS A 638 -65.29 1.61 -40.79
N SER A 639 -66.14 2.54 -40.37
CA SER A 639 -67.18 2.34 -39.39
C SER A 639 -68.28 1.39 -39.97
N ILE A 640 -68.30 0.17 -39.48
CA ILE A 640 -69.38 -0.80 -39.79
C ILE A 640 -70.46 -0.59 -38.75
N SER A 641 -71.70 -0.25 -39.19
CA SER A 641 -72.85 -0.19 -38.28
C SER A 641 -73.18 -1.57 -37.75
N MET A 642 -73.32 -1.70 -36.44
CA MET A 642 -73.81 -2.93 -35.80
C MET A 642 -75.24 -3.27 -36.26
N PRO A 643 -75.55 -4.53 -36.54
CA PRO A 643 -76.92 -4.92 -36.81
C PRO A 643 -77.79 -4.65 -35.57
N ALA A 644 -78.88 -3.89 -35.77
CA ALA A 644 -79.87 -3.71 -34.75
C ALA A 644 -80.67 -4.99 -34.59
N ALA A 645 -80.69 -5.53 -33.39
CA ALA A 645 -81.61 -6.44 -32.74
C ALA A 645 -82.00 -7.78 -33.41
N VAL A 646 -81.86 -8.86 -32.60
CA VAL A 646 -82.56 -10.16 -32.63
C VAL A 646 -82.47 -10.93 -33.96
N ARG A 647 -81.26 -11.39 -34.22
CA ARG A 647 -81.01 -12.66 -34.92
C ARG A 647 -80.47 -13.64 -33.89
N GLU A 648 -80.87 -14.94 -34.03
CA GLU A 648 -80.14 -16.00 -33.31
C GLU A 648 -78.64 -15.81 -33.58
N ALA A 649 -77.86 -15.75 -32.50
CA ALA A 649 -76.38 -15.56 -32.59
C ALA A 649 -75.84 -16.79 -33.35
N THR A 650 -75.05 -16.55 -34.39
CA THR A 650 -74.35 -17.67 -35.07
C THR A 650 -73.23 -18.21 -34.13
N GLU A 651 -72.81 -19.45 -34.28
CA GLU A 651 -71.74 -20.10 -33.53
C GLU A 651 -70.48 -19.21 -33.52
N ASP A 652 -70.22 -18.50 -34.58
CA ASP A 652 -69.11 -17.52 -34.68
C ASP A 652 -69.33 -16.28 -33.80
N GLU A 653 -70.55 -15.75 -33.69
CA GLU A 653 -70.84 -14.61 -32.80
C GLU A 653 -70.71 -15.02 -31.34
N GLU A 654 -71.06 -16.27 -30.96
CA GLU A 654 -70.82 -16.82 -29.63
C GLU A 654 -69.35 -16.95 -29.32
N ALA A 655 -68.55 -17.49 -30.25
CA ALA A 655 -67.09 -17.57 -30.10
C ALA A 655 -66.45 -16.16 -29.94
N LEU A 656 -66.86 -15.18 -30.75
CA LEU A 656 -66.40 -13.80 -30.63
C LEU A 656 -66.78 -13.17 -29.30
N LEU A 657 -67.95 -13.51 -28.75
CA LEU A 657 -68.36 -13.02 -27.43
C LEU A 657 -67.51 -13.60 -26.32
N VAL A 658 -67.17 -14.90 -26.41
CA VAL A 658 -66.26 -15.56 -25.46
C VAL A 658 -64.87 -14.91 -25.52
N MET A 659 -64.32 -14.76 -26.72
CA MET A 659 -63.03 -14.07 -26.89
C MET A 659 -63.05 -12.68 -26.25
N ALA A 660 -64.10 -11.92 -26.47
CA ALA A 660 -64.27 -10.58 -25.90
C ALA A 660 -64.40 -10.60 -24.36
N LYS A 661 -65.13 -11.59 -23.80
CA LYS A 661 -65.23 -11.79 -22.34
C LYS A 661 -63.89 -12.06 -21.70
N VAL A 662 -63.13 -13.02 -22.27
CA VAL A 662 -61.83 -13.44 -21.78
C VAL A 662 -60.81 -12.31 -21.89
N ARG A 663 -60.79 -11.61 -23.00
CA ARG A 663 -59.87 -10.48 -23.20
C ARG A 663 -60.19 -9.30 -22.28
N ALA A 664 -61.46 -8.98 -22.09
CA ALA A 664 -61.88 -7.93 -21.15
C ALA A 664 -61.53 -8.26 -19.70
N TYR A 665 -61.63 -9.56 -19.33
CA TYR A 665 -61.21 -10.00 -18.00
C TYR A 665 -59.69 -9.85 -17.83
N PHE A 666 -58.90 -10.21 -18.83
CA PHE A 666 -57.45 -10.03 -18.79
C PHE A 666 -57.10 -8.56 -18.56
N GLU A 667 -57.74 -7.60 -19.26
CA GLU A 667 -57.49 -6.17 -19.12
C GLU A 667 -57.71 -5.62 -17.70
N ILE A 668 -58.58 -6.25 -16.95
CA ILE A 668 -58.84 -5.87 -15.56
C ILE A 668 -57.89 -6.61 -14.59
N ALA A 669 -57.75 -7.92 -14.79
CA ALA A 669 -57.04 -8.80 -13.88
C ALA A 669 -55.51 -8.49 -13.89
N TYR A 670 -54.90 -8.30 -15.07
CA TYR A 670 -53.44 -8.04 -15.11
C TYR A 670 -53.08 -6.72 -14.44
N LYS A 671 -53.89 -5.65 -14.59
CA LYS A 671 -53.62 -4.37 -13.93
C LYS A 671 -53.66 -4.46 -12.42
N ARG A 672 -54.60 -5.18 -11.88
CA ARG A 672 -54.70 -5.48 -10.46
C ARG A 672 -53.54 -6.31 -9.99
N PHE A 673 -53.16 -7.32 -10.77
CA PHE A 673 -52.14 -8.30 -10.42
C PHE A 673 -50.72 -7.73 -10.44
N ILE A 674 -50.38 -6.89 -11.44
CA ILE A 674 -49.06 -6.25 -11.53
C ILE A 674 -48.82 -5.24 -10.42
N ASP A 675 -49.85 -4.74 -9.76
CA ASP A 675 -49.74 -3.86 -8.59
C ASP A 675 -49.78 -4.69 -7.30
N ASN A 676 -50.64 -5.72 -7.20
CA ASN A 676 -50.81 -6.49 -5.98
C ASN A 676 -49.57 -7.30 -5.61
N VAL A 677 -48.89 -7.94 -6.59
CA VAL A 677 -47.69 -8.74 -6.34
C VAL A 677 -46.55 -7.91 -5.77
N PRO A 678 -46.10 -6.79 -6.39
CA PRO A 678 -45.10 -5.92 -5.79
C PRO A 678 -45.50 -5.40 -4.41
N LEU A 679 -46.73 -4.97 -4.21
CA LEU A 679 -47.21 -4.47 -2.92
C LEU A 679 -47.19 -5.58 -1.84
N THR A 680 -47.52 -6.80 -2.21
CA THR A 680 -47.43 -7.96 -1.31
C THR A 680 -45.97 -8.20 -0.92
N ILE A 681 -45.04 -8.16 -1.87
CA ILE A 681 -43.61 -8.31 -1.61
C ILE A 681 -43.12 -7.22 -0.67
N GLU A 682 -43.41 -5.95 -0.96
CA GLU A 682 -42.97 -4.84 -0.13
C GLU A 682 -43.53 -4.91 1.29
N HIS A 683 -44.80 -5.32 1.45
CA HIS A 683 -45.42 -5.44 2.77
C HIS A 683 -44.91 -6.65 3.56
N GLU A 684 -44.98 -7.84 2.98
CA GLU A 684 -44.70 -9.09 3.69
C GLU A 684 -43.21 -9.36 3.87
N LEU A 685 -42.36 -8.93 2.93
CA LEU A 685 -40.93 -9.12 3.04
C LEU A 685 -40.27 -7.94 3.73
N HIS A 686 -40.42 -6.70 3.22
CA HIS A 686 -39.63 -5.57 3.67
C HIS A 686 -40.21 -4.94 4.94
N GLN A 687 -41.51 -4.67 5.01
CA GLN A 687 -42.10 -4.05 6.21
C GLN A 687 -42.08 -5.04 7.40
N SER A 688 -42.39 -6.31 7.14
CA SER A 688 -42.30 -7.36 8.20
C SER A 688 -40.89 -7.51 8.75
N LEU A 689 -39.87 -7.42 7.86
CA LEU A 689 -38.47 -7.43 8.32
C LEU A 689 -38.16 -6.23 9.22
N LEU A 690 -38.57 -5.00 8.82
CA LEU A 690 -38.32 -3.79 9.62
C LEU A 690 -38.91 -3.91 11.03
N HIS A 691 -40.12 -4.45 11.15
CA HIS A 691 -40.77 -4.62 12.47
C HIS A 691 -40.06 -5.61 13.38
N ARG A 692 -39.53 -6.70 12.82
CA ARG A 692 -38.92 -7.79 13.60
C ARG A 692 -37.43 -7.64 13.85
N LEU A 693 -36.71 -6.95 12.94
CA LEU A 693 -35.25 -6.92 12.92
C LEU A 693 -34.69 -6.28 14.21
N SER A 694 -35.18 -5.12 14.59
CA SER A 694 -34.72 -4.39 15.77
C SER A 694 -34.95 -5.20 17.07
N GLU A 695 -36.14 -5.76 17.23
CA GLU A 695 -36.52 -6.54 18.39
C GLU A 695 -35.68 -7.83 18.49
N SER A 696 -35.54 -8.56 17.39
CA SER A 696 -34.74 -9.80 17.33
C SER A 696 -33.27 -9.57 17.69
N LEU A 697 -32.65 -8.51 17.14
CA LEU A 697 -31.25 -8.18 17.41
C LEU A 697 -31.04 -7.76 18.89
N ILE A 698 -31.97 -6.98 19.46
CA ILE A 698 -31.85 -6.51 20.84
C ILE A 698 -32.12 -7.66 21.83
N GLN A 699 -33.12 -8.50 21.58
CA GLN A 699 -33.45 -9.63 22.47
C GLN A 699 -32.34 -10.67 22.51
N ASP A 700 -31.72 -11.01 21.36
CA ASP A 700 -30.63 -11.99 21.35
C ASP A 700 -29.39 -11.48 22.11
N MET A 701 -29.09 -10.18 21.99
CA MET A 701 -27.97 -9.56 22.69
C MET A 701 -28.23 -9.36 24.20
N GLY A 702 -29.51 -9.28 24.63
CA GLY A 702 -29.93 -9.00 26.00
C GLY A 702 -29.94 -10.22 26.94
N ARG A 703 -29.39 -11.36 26.54
CA ARG A 703 -29.32 -12.58 27.37
C ARG A 703 -28.41 -12.39 28.59
N PRO A 704 -28.56 -13.16 29.68
CA PRO A 704 -27.89 -12.95 30.97
C PRO A 704 -26.36 -12.83 30.96
N ASP A 705 -25.69 -13.40 29.95
CA ASP A 705 -24.22 -13.31 29.75
C ASP A 705 -23.78 -12.08 28.95
N GLY A 706 -24.67 -11.11 28.74
CA GLY A 706 -24.53 -10.03 27.77
C GLY A 706 -23.25 -9.18 27.89
N SER A 707 -22.78 -8.89 29.11
CA SER A 707 -21.63 -8.01 29.32
C SER A 707 -20.29 -8.65 28.88
N GLN A 708 -20.10 -9.93 29.14
CA GLN A 708 -18.88 -10.64 28.71
C GLN A 708 -18.93 -10.91 27.23
N ARG A 709 -20.06 -11.40 26.74
CA ARG A 709 -20.31 -11.66 25.32
C ARG A 709 -20.18 -10.39 24.47
N ALA A 710 -20.67 -9.25 24.96
CA ALA A 710 -20.51 -7.96 24.30
C ALA A 710 -19.05 -7.54 24.14
N ARG A 711 -18.21 -7.78 25.14
CA ARG A 711 -16.75 -7.52 25.06
C ARG A 711 -16.06 -8.44 24.06
N GLU A 712 -16.44 -9.72 24.01
CA GLU A 712 -15.91 -10.68 23.04
C GLU A 712 -16.32 -10.32 21.62
N MET A 713 -17.57 -9.88 21.43
CA MET A 713 -18.09 -9.46 20.12
C MET A 713 -17.49 -8.16 19.60
N LEU A 714 -17.09 -7.23 20.48
CA LEU A 714 -16.41 -5.99 20.13
C LEU A 714 -14.89 -6.17 19.95
N ARG A 715 -14.38 -7.38 19.91
CA ARG A 715 -12.98 -7.63 19.61
C ARG A 715 -12.68 -7.18 18.20
N GLU A 716 -11.72 -6.26 18.08
CA GLU A 716 -11.30 -5.71 16.79
C GLU A 716 -10.73 -6.82 15.89
N ASP A 717 -10.90 -6.67 14.58
CA ASP A 717 -10.27 -7.55 13.61
C ASP A 717 -8.75 -7.56 13.80
N PRO A 718 -8.11 -8.75 13.95
CA PRO A 718 -6.66 -8.85 14.15
C PRO A 718 -5.83 -8.12 13.12
N ALA A 719 -6.30 -8.02 11.86
CA ALA A 719 -5.61 -7.30 10.79
C ALA A 719 -5.64 -5.78 11.04
N ILE A 720 -6.78 -5.23 11.46
CA ILE A 720 -6.92 -3.80 11.80
C ILE A 720 -6.10 -3.48 13.05
N ALA A 721 -6.17 -4.33 14.08
CA ALA A 721 -5.40 -4.16 15.32
C ALA A 721 -3.88 -4.18 15.04
N SER A 722 -3.40 -5.12 14.22
CA SER A 722 -1.99 -5.19 13.81
C SER A 722 -1.58 -3.95 13.01
N ARG A 723 -2.40 -3.52 12.04
CA ARG A 723 -2.12 -2.30 11.26
C ARG A 723 -2.06 -1.07 12.14
N ARG A 724 -2.99 -0.95 13.09
CA ARG A 724 -3.00 0.13 14.09
C ARG A 724 -1.71 0.17 14.89
N LYS A 725 -1.30 -0.98 15.44
CA LYS A 725 -0.06 -1.11 16.21
C LYS A 725 1.18 -0.71 15.39
N ILE A 726 1.26 -1.18 14.14
CA ILE A 726 2.36 -0.82 13.23
C ILE A 726 2.41 0.70 13.01
N LEU A 727 1.26 1.33 12.79
CA LEU A 727 1.19 2.78 12.60
C LEU A 727 1.53 3.54 13.88
N ASP A 728 1.02 3.12 15.04
CA ASP A 728 1.31 3.75 16.33
C ASP A 728 2.81 3.64 16.66
N ASP A 729 3.44 2.48 16.47
CA ASP A 729 4.88 2.27 16.66
C ASP A 729 5.71 3.11 15.69
N ARG A 730 5.26 3.25 14.44
CA ARG A 730 5.95 4.04 13.42
C ARG A 730 5.81 5.54 13.68
N ILE A 731 4.64 6.02 14.04
CA ILE A 731 4.40 7.42 14.43
C ILE A 731 5.26 7.79 15.63
N ALA A 732 5.30 6.95 16.68
CA ALA A 732 6.11 7.20 17.87
C ALA A 732 7.60 7.33 17.51
N ARG A 733 8.14 6.46 16.65
CA ARG A 733 9.53 6.55 16.17
C ARG A 733 9.79 7.84 15.37
N LEU A 734 8.89 8.19 14.47
CA LEU A 734 9.00 9.40 13.66
C LEU A 734 8.91 10.67 14.51
N GLU A 735 8.09 10.69 15.57
CA GLU A 735 8.04 11.79 16.52
C GLU A 735 9.34 11.94 17.31
N GLU A 736 9.96 10.83 17.70
CA GLU A 736 11.27 10.86 18.35
C GLU A 736 12.37 11.35 17.42
N ILE A 737 12.38 10.89 16.16
CA ILE A 737 13.27 11.40 15.10
C ILE A 737 13.05 12.90 14.92
N LYS A 738 11.81 13.35 14.80
CA LYS A 738 11.45 14.77 14.69
C LYS A 738 11.99 15.56 15.86
N LYS A 739 11.77 15.12 17.09
CA LYS A 739 12.25 15.77 18.31
C LYS A 739 13.77 15.98 18.28
N LYS A 740 14.53 14.96 17.91
CA LYS A 740 16.00 15.04 17.80
C LYS A 740 16.45 15.99 16.69
N LEU A 741 15.81 15.94 15.52
CA LEU A 741 16.12 16.82 14.39
C LEU A 741 15.83 18.30 14.70
N TYR A 742 14.78 18.60 15.42
CA TYR A 742 14.42 19.98 15.78
C TYR A 742 15.21 20.51 16.98
N ALA A 743 15.67 19.63 17.89
CA ALA A 743 16.56 20.01 18.97
C ALA A 743 17.97 20.34 18.48
N PHE A 744 18.37 19.87 17.32
CA PHE A 744 19.68 20.12 16.69
C PHE A 744 19.74 21.46 15.95
N SER A 745 18.67 22.18 15.79
CA SER A 745 18.59 23.43 15.00
C SER A 745 19.19 24.63 15.69
#